data_29adeeecbdb93776f47fec890e04ba10
#
_entry.id   29adeeecbdb93776f47fec890e04ba10
#
_cell.length_a   1.000
_cell.length_b   1.000
_cell.length_c   1.000
_cell.angle_alpha   90.00
_cell.angle_beta   90.00
_cell.angle_gamma   90.00
#
_symmetry.space_group_name_H-M   'P 1'
#
loop_
_entity.id
_entity.type
_entity.pdbx_description
1 polymer ?
#
loop_
_entity_poly.entity_id
_entity_poly.type
_entity_poly.pdbx_seq_one_letter_code
_entity_poly.pdbx_strand_id
1 'polypeptide(L)'
;MSAATPVPASSSAVPSRPPFAGSADGTERAGTAPGSGRAAAGRRRWTGWHAGLSLIALASGLLTVWSVGTASMSTYYASIALSMSESWTAFLFGSVDPASTVTLDKIPGSFWIPALFVRLFGFSTTSVILPNALAAVAAAVLVAVTAKRLLGPVAGLVAGAVAATTPILVAVSRSNQPETFFVLGLAATAWAATHAVRRASFRWLMIAGLFIAASFQTYMIEAWAVWPALAAAWLCTRGTWWRRLRTLAVAGVTSLAASLWWIVVVSLVPADSRPYIGSTLSNSPWEMVFGYNALGRFSSTADAEAYRSFTPPFSGDPSAFRLFNEQLAGQVAWLLPTAVLGVLVLWRLRFPRPLTVLLGVWLLTFAIMFSAVGGMHQFYTAALAVPTALLVGLAYGLAHRRRVVWARVALLAVAAATALAIGVGYGGYSIVVAIVQALLAGTAIALVVRGGRRRGAGRVGRRVAAAVAGASLVLTPLVWSVVTIAHPSAVNPVAGGVAEMGGAGMGGTGRAGAGGAAGSPGAVAPGSLPQGLAPPDGSAAANGTTGSRTRADGMSGGVAARGGGTGAGGMGAGGGSADAALLAYLTANQGGATYLAATFGAQSAAELIIASNGGEFLPIGGFDGSDAVPTLDRLQELVRTGALRYVVMGGQAGSGGAPGAGGDGRAGSAAGGTAPGAPTASASGTSAEIRTWVEQRCTPVTVDGSSATVYECVAA
;
A
#
# COMPACT_ATOMS: atom_id res chain seq x y z
N MET A 1 -51.80 -8.86 -68.07
CA MET A 1 -51.62 -7.80 -69.07
C MET A 1 -50.35 -7.08 -68.61
N SER A 2 -49.26 -7.38 -69.27
CA SER A 2 -48.58 -6.58 -70.28
C SER A 2 -47.92 -5.34 -69.67
N ALA A 3 -46.67 -5.04 -69.80
CA ALA A 3 -45.63 -5.39 -70.76
C ALA A 3 -44.24 -5.08 -70.15
N ALA A 4 -43.28 -5.86 -70.58
CA ALA A 4 -41.84 -5.65 -70.43
C ALA A 4 -41.34 -4.59 -71.41
N THR A 5 -40.16 -3.98 -71.10
CA THR A 5 -39.04 -3.74 -72.02
C THR A 5 -38.17 -2.58 -71.61
N PRO A 6 -36.98 -2.40 -72.16
CA PRO A 6 -35.75 -3.12 -71.83
C PRO A 6 -34.55 -2.16 -71.51
N VAL A 7 -33.47 -2.76 -71.11
CA VAL A 7 -32.13 -2.16 -70.86
C VAL A 7 -31.44 -1.73 -72.18
N PRO A 8 -30.59 -0.68 -72.15
CA PRO A 8 -29.38 -0.74 -72.99
C PRO A 8 -28.09 -0.73 -72.16
N ALA A 9 -27.22 -1.64 -72.55
CA ALA A 9 -25.83 -1.71 -72.16
C ALA A 9 -25.00 -0.59 -72.84
N SER A 10 -24.01 -0.05 -72.08
CA SER A 10 -22.91 0.68 -72.69
C SER A 10 -21.57 0.24 -72.12
N SER A 11 -20.73 -0.10 -73.07
CA SER A 11 -19.44 -0.71 -72.99
C SER A 11 -18.37 0.15 -72.34
N SER A 12 -17.52 -0.51 -71.57
CA SER A 12 -16.26 -0.05 -71.06
C SER A 12 -15.16 -0.07 -72.14
N ALA A 13 -14.44 1.02 -72.32
CA ALA A 13 -13.18 1.06 -73.07
C ALA A 13 -12.00 1.22 -72.10
N VAL A 14 -11.06 0.27 -72.21
CA VAL A 14 -9.75 0.28 -71.61
C VAL A 14 -8.76 0.98 -72.54
N PRO A 15 -7.90 1.88 -72.11
CA PRO A 15 -6.78 2.37 -72.94
C PRO A 15 -5.52 1.53 -72.73
N SER A 16 -5.00 1.02 -73.83
CA SER A 16 -3.77 0.28 -74.00
C SER A 16 -2.52 1.17 -73.98
N ARG A 17 -1.45 0.66 -73.41
CA ARG A 17 -0.09 1.22 -73.42
C ARG A 17 0.53 1.00 -74.82
N PRO A 18 1.40 1.93 -75.32
CA PRO A 18 2.28 1.66 -76.43
C PRO A 18 3.66 1.15 -76.06
N PRO A 19 4.40 0.46 -76.97
CA PRO A 19 5.60 -0.28 -76.67
C PRO A 19 6.89 0.52 -76.82
N PHE A 20 7.92 0.02 -76.14
CA PHE A 20 9.32 0.49 -76.21
C PHE A 20 9.93 0.31 -77.60
N ALA A 21 10.73 1.28 -78.05
CA ALA A 21 11.76 1.15 -79.08
C ALA A 21 13.10 1.51 -78.46
N GLY A 22 14.06 0.61 -78.60
CA GLY A 22 15.41 0.77 -78.15
C GLY A 22 16.31 1.50 -79.16
N SER A 23 17.41 2.05 -78.66
CA SER A 23 18.65 2.12 -79.43
C SER A 23 19.85 2.09 -78.49
N ALA A 24 20.79 1.26 -78.83
CA ALA A 24 22.10 1.08 -78.20
C ALA A 24 23.00 2.25 -78.58
N ASP A 25 23.85 2.70 -77.67
CA ASP A 25 25.26 2.94 -77.96
C ASP A 25 26.11 2.85 -76.71
N GLY A 26 27.24 2.16 -76.83
CA GLY A 26 28.13 1.80 -75.78
C GLY A 26 29.20 2.84 -75.54
N THR A 27 29.67 2.90 -74.32
CA THR A 27 31.09 3.20 -74.00
C THR A 27 31.42 2.56 -72.63
N GLU A 28 32.35 1.68 -72.67
CA GLU A 28 33.06 1.10 -71.52
C GLU A 28 33.68 2.20 -70.63
N ARG A 29 33.46 2.09 -69.35
CA ARG A 29 34.41 2.57 -68.31
C ARG A 29 34.47 1.66 -67.10
N ALA A 30 35.65 1.36 -66.77
CA ALA A 30 36.23 0.49 -65.79
C ALA A 30 35.54 0.40 -64.40
N GLY A 31 35.68 -0.79 -63.84
CA GLY A 31 35.18 -1.21 -62.59
C GLY A 31 35.66 -0.45 -61.36
N THR A 32 34.76 -0.25 -60.46
CA THR A 32 35.07 -0.12 -59.01
C THR A 32 34.20 -1.12 -58.23
N ALA A 33 34.86 -1.94 -57.45
CA ALA A 33 34.30 -2.99 -56.62
C ALA A 33 33.19 -2.45 -55.67
N PRO A 34 32.15 -3.27 -55.38
CA PRO A 34 31.13 -2.87 -54.38
C PRO A 34 31.76 -2.86 -52.99
N GLY A 35 31.97 -1.67 -52.47
CA GLY A 35 32.31 -1.48 -51.07
C GLY A 35 31.25 -2.12 -50.18
N SER A 36 31.73 -3.05 -49.33
CA SER A 36 30.99 -3.64 -48.23
C SER A 36 30.30 -2.55 -47.41
N GLY A 37 29.04 -2.33 -47.64
CA GLY A 37 28.17 -1.52 -46.79
C GLY A 37 28.12 -2.17 -45.41
N ARG A 38 29.02 -1.78 -44.54
CA ARG A 38 28.86 -2.00 -43.07
C ARG A 38 27.53 -1.41 -42.72
N ALA A 39 26.56 -2.27 -42.40
CA ALA A 39 25.34 -1.91 -41.70
C ALA A 39 25.75 -1.14 -40.44
N ALA A 40 25.68 0.16 -40.49
CA ALA A 40 25.83 1.03 -39.35
C ALA A 40 24.71 0.63 -38.38
N ALA A 41 25.06 -0.20 -37.39
CA ALA A 41 24.22 -0.45 -36.24
C ALA A 41 23.89 0.92 -35.66
N GLY A 42 22.67 1.38 -35.96
CA GLY A 42 22.17 2.68 -35.52
C GLY A 42 22.24 2.76 -34.01
N ARG A 43 23.30 3.37 -33.48
CA ARG A 43 23.38 3.73 -32.06
C ARG A 43 22.06 4.46 -31.75
N ARG A 44 21.16 3.82 -31.01
CA ARG A 44 19.92 4.43 -30.50
C ARG A 44 20.35 5.69 -29.76
N ARG A 45 20.15 6.85 -30.38
CA ARG A 45 20.48 8.13 -29.76
C ARG A 45 19.60 8.28 -28.52
N TRP A 46 20.23 8.45 -27.37
CA TRP A 46 19.56 8.83 -26.13
C TRP A 46 18.77 10.10 -26.39
N THR A 47 17.46 10.01 -26.25
CA THR A 47 16.55 11.16 -26.41
C THR A 47 16.28 11.75 -25.03
N GLY A 48 15.82 13.00 -24.98
CA GLY A 48 15.41 13.63 -23.74
C GLY A 48 14.32 12.85 -22.95
N TRP A 49 13.59 11.96 -23.65
CA TRP A 49 12.68 11.03 -22.99
C TRP A 49 13.43 9.98 -22.14
N HIS A 50 14.45 9.36 -22.68
CA HIS A 50 15.20 8.33 -21.95
C HIS A 50 15.92 8.94 -20.74
N ALA A 51 16.51 10.13 -20.89
CA ALA A 51 17.11 10.84 -19.77
C ALA A 51 16.07 11.20 -18.68
N GLY A 52 14.89 11.70 -19.09
CA GLY A 52 13.82 12.00 -18.14
C GLY A 52 13.25 10.76 -17.44
N LEU A 53 13.09 9.64 -18.17
CA LEU A 53 12.64 8.37 -17.58
C LEU A 53 13.69 7.81 -16.60
N SER A 54 14.98 7.86 -16.97
CA SER A 54 16.06 7.46 -16.06
C SER A 54 16.11 8.33 -14.81
N LEU A 55 15.86 9.63 -14.93
CA LEU A 55 15.78 10.53 -13.77
C LEU A 55 14.59 10.16 -12.85
N ILE A 56 13.43 9.83 -13.42
CA ILE A 56 12.27 9.36 -12.64
C ILE A 56 12.58 8.04 -11.94
N ALA A 57 13.19 7.07 -12.65
CA ALA A 57 13.56 5.80 -12.06
C ALA A 57 14.61 5.99 -10.93
N LEU A 58 15.61 6.85 -11.15
CA LEU A 58 16.61 7.19 -10.15
C LEU A 58 15.99 7.90 -8.94
N ALA A 59 15.14 8.91 -9.16
CA ALA A 59 14.47 9.62 -8.07
C ALA A 59 13.56 8.68 -7.26
N SER A 60 12.77 7.82 -7.95
CA SER A 60 11.97 6.80 -7.28
C SER A 60 12.85 5.82 -6.51
N GLY A 61 13.96 5.36 -7.10
CA GLY A 61 14.93 4.49 -6.44
C GLY A 61 15.58 5.14 -5.22
N LEU A 62 15.97 6.42 -5.31
CA LEU A 62 16.50 7.15 -4.15
C LEU A 62 15.47 7.28 -3.04
N LEU A 63 14.19 7.56 -3.36
CA LEU A 63 13.14 7.68 -2.36
C LEU A 63 12.82 6.35 -1.68
N THR A 64 12.93 5.23 -2.39
CA THR A 64 12.46 3.92 -1.91
C THR A 64 13.58 2.98 -1.46
N VAL A 65 14.76 3.04 -2.11
CA VAL A 65 15.90 2.13 -1.84
C VAL A 65 16.93 2.76 -0.91
N TRP A 66 17.06 4.11 -0.90
CA TRP A 66 18.06 4.76 -0.04
C TRP A 66 17.85 4.38 1.42
N SER A 67 18.91 3.87 2.06
CA SER A 67 18.87 3.45 3.47
C SER A 67 17.78 2.39 3.76
N VAL A 68 17.50 1.49 2.82
CA VAL A 68 16.45 0.45 2.99
C VAL A 68 16.81 -0.52 4.11
N GLY A 69 18.11 -0.75 4.38
CA GLY A 69 18.57 -1.61 5.46
C GLY A 69 18.27 -1.09 6.87
N THR A 70 17.95 0.21 7.01
CA THR A 70 17.53 0.84 8.28
C THR A 70 16.03 1.20 8.27
N ALA A 71 15.28 0.75 7.26
CA ALA A 71 13.85 0.94 7.21
C ALA A 71 13.17 0.09 8.29
N SER A 72 12.01 0.54 8.74
CA SER A 72 11.20 -0.19 9.70
C SER A 72 10.37 -1.26 9.01
N MET A 73 10.34 -2.46 9.56
CA MET A 73 9.52 -3.56 9.06
C MET A 73 8.58 -4.09 10.14
N SER A 74 7.39 -4.50 9.75
CA SER A 74 6.49 -5.26 10.59
C SER A 74 7.12 -6.63 10.90
N THR A 75 7.30 -6.94 12.18
CA THR A 75 7.83 -8.23 12.62
C THR A 75 6.94 -9.38 12.16
N TYR A 76 5.63 -9.20 12.21
CA TYR A 76 4.64 -10.17 11.74
C TYR A 76 4.85 -10.53 10.24
N TYR A 77 4.94 -9.54 9.36
CA TYR A 77 5.17 -9.83 7.94
C TYR A 77 6.61 -10.26 7.64
N ALA A 78 7.56 -9.92 8.49
CA ALA A 78 8.93 -10.37 8.35
C ALA A 78 9.08 -11.85 8.73
N SER A 79 8.40 -12.34 9.79
CA SER A 79 8.37 -13.76 10.15
C SER A 79 7.72 -14.60 9.05
N ILE A 80 6.65 -14.09 8.42
CA ILE A 80 6.02 -14.74 7.26
C ILE A 80 7.03 -14.93 6.12
N ALA A 81 7.75 -13.86 5.75
CA ALA A 81 8.75 -13.96 4.69
C ALA A 81 9.89 -14.93 5.04
N LEU A 82 10.29 -14.98 6.32
CA LEU A 82 11.29 -15.93 6.82
C LEU A 82 10.75 -17.35 6.77
N SER A 83 9.60 -17.65 7.38
CA SER A 83 8.97 -18.98 7.40
C SER A 83 8.71 -19.50 5.98
N MET A 84 8.22 -18.65 5.09
CA MET A 84 8.02 -18.99 3.67
C MET A 84 9.34 -19.27 2.94
N SER A 85 10.46 -18.72 3.40
CA SER A 85 11.78 -19.00 2.82
C SER A 85 12.32 -20.37 3.22
N GLU A 86 11.91 -20.91 4.36
CA GLU A 86 12.36 -22.19 4.91
C GLU A 86 11.65 -23.38 4.23
N SER A 87 10.33 -23.29 4.00
CA SER A 87 9.48 -24.40 3.56
C SER A 87 8.61 -24.03 2.36
N TRP A 88 8.46 -24.98 1.40
CA TRP A 88 7.51 -24.82 0.29
C TRP A 88 6.04 -24.90 0.73
N THR A 89 5.77 -25.60 1.83
CA THR A 89 4.44 -25.59 2.46
C THR A 89 4.13 -24.21 3.00
N ALA A 90 5.02 -23.65 3.82
CA ALA A 90 4.89 -22.29 4.30
C ALA A 90 4.78 -21.28 3.13
N PHE A 91 5.55 -21.47 2.06
CA PHE A 91 5.52 -20.61 0.86
C PHE A 91 4.15 -20.62 0.16
N LEU A 92 3.54 -21.79 -0.02
CA LEU A 92 2.24 -21.91 -0.69
C LEU A 92 1.12 -21.33 0.17
N PHE A 93 1.09 -21.71 1.45
CA PHE A 93 0.00 -21.33 2.37
C PHE A 93 0.18 -19.93 2.97
N GLY A 94 1.40 -19.39 3.01
CA GLY A 94 1.70 -18.13 3.68
C GLY A 94 1.74 -18.25 5.19
N SER A 95 2.47 -19.26 5.70
CA SER A 95 2.51 -19.53 7.12
C SER A 95 3.31 -18.50 7.91
N VAL A 96 2.85 -18.17 9.11
CA VAL A 96 3.50 -17.23 10.01
C VAL A 96 4.74 -17.85 10.64
N ASP A 97 4.66 -19.14 10.95
CA ASP A 97 5.68 -19.94 11.62
C ASP A 97 6.29 -20.99 10.69
N PRO A 98 7.56 -21.39 10.88
CA PRO A 98 8.23 -22.39 10.05
C PRO A 98 7.55 -23.75 10.08
N ALA A 99 6.96 -24.16 11.22
CA ALA A 99 6.21 -25.41 11.37
C ALA A 99 4.87 -25.42 10.61
N SER A 100 4.48 -24.27 10.03
CA SER A 100 3.26 -24.13 9.24
C SER A 100 1.98 -24.44 10.00
N THR A 101 1.84 -23.89 11.20
CA THR A 101 0.65 -24.11 12.05
C THR A 101 -0.51 -23.19 11.70
N VAL A 102 -0.23 -21.92 11.39
CA VAL A 102 -1.23 -20.92 11.03
C VAL A 102 -0.77 -20.04 9.85
N THR A 103 -1.70 -19.68 8.98
CA THR A 103 -1.42 -18.76 7.87
C THR A 103 -1.56 -17.30 8.30
N LEU A 104 -1.05 -16.40 7.45
CA LEU A 104 -1.42 -14.98 7.55
C LEU A 104 -2.92 -14.78 7.23
N ASP A 105 -3.39 -13.59 7.57
CA ASP A 105 -4.77 -13.11 7.37
C ASP A 105 -5.12 -12.74 5.91
N LYS A 106 -4.30 -13.13 4.92
CA LYS A 106 -4.40 -12.74 3.49
C LYS A 106 -3.91 -13.85 2.57
N ILE A 107 -4.17 -13.70 1.28
CA ILE A 107 -3.50 -14.49 0.24
C ILE A 107 -2.01 -14.10 0.22
N PRO A 108 -1.06 -15.07 0.19
CA PRO A 108 0.37 -14.80 0.36
C PRO A 108 1.08 -14.16 -0.84
N GLY A 109 0.37 -13.79 -1.89
CA GLY A 109 0.95 -13.34 -3.15
C GLY A 109 1.96 -12.20 -3.07
N SER A 110 1.76 -11.27 -2.13
CA SER A 110 2.69 -10.16 -1.89
C SER A 110 3.98 -10.61 -1.19
N PHE A 111 3.99 -11.75 -0.56
CA PHE A 111 5.11 -12.26 0.22
C PHE A 111 5.96 -13.29 -0.53
N TRP A 112 5.46 -13.84 -1.66
CA TRP A 112 6.24 -14.81 -2.45
C TRP A 112 7.58 -14.24 -2.92
N ILE A 113 7.61 -12.99 -3.43
CA ILE A 113 8.87 -12.41 -3.90
C ILE A 113 9.80 -12.05 -2.75
N PRO A 114 9.38 -11.38 -1.65
CA PRO A 114 10.18 -11.22 -0.45
C PRO A 114 10.74 -12.53 0.10
N ALA A 115 9.93 -13.58 0.21
CA ALA A 115 10.39 -14.89 0.69
C ALA A 115 11.48 -15.51 -0.22
N LEU A 116 11.35 -15.39 -1.54
CA LEU A 116 12.41 -15.82 -2.47
C LEU A 116 13.69 -15.00 -2.31
N PHE A 117 13.60 -13.69 -2.03
CA PHE A 117 14.77 -12.87 -1.74
C PHE A 117 15.43 -13.29 -0.43
N VAL A 118 14.64 -13.56 0.62
CA VAL A 118 15.17 -14.10 1.89
C VAL A 118 15.84 -15.44 1.66
N ARG A 119 15.24 -16.35 0.89
CA ARG A 119 15.83 -17.66 0.55
C ARG A 119 17.15 -17.56 -0.20
N LEU A 120 17.30 -16.56 -1.10
CA LEU A 120 18.49 -16.38 -1.92
C LEU A 120 19.62 -15.59 -1.22
N PHE A 121 19.26 -14.59 -0.42
CA PHE A 121 20.19 -13.62 0.15
C PHE A 121 20.30 -13.66 1.68
N GLY A 122 19.58 -14.57 2.32
CA GLY A 122 19.45 -14.63 3.77
C GLY A 122 18.45 -13.59 4.32
N PHE A 123 18.04 -13.79 5.57
CA PHE A 123 17.12 -12.89 6.24
C PHE A 123 17.80 -11.58 6.64
N SER A 124 17.24 -10.46 6.21
CA SER A 124 17.67 -9.11 6.60
C SER A 124 16.57 -8.11 6.24
N THR A 125 16.56 -6.93 6.86
CA THR A 125 15.65 -5.84 6.48
C THR A 125 15.74 -5.54 4.97
N THR A 126 16.95 -5.60 4.41
CA THR A 126 17.17 -5.36 2.98
C THR A 126 16.50 -6.44 2.12
N SER A 127 16.71 -7.72 2.41
CA SER A 127 16.14 -8.81 1.59
C SER A 127 14.61 -8.85 1.67
N VAL A 128 14.03 -8.45 2.79
CA VAL A 128 12.57 -8.40 2.98
C VAL A 128 11.94 -7.18 2.27
N ILE A 129 12.55 -5.98 2.35
CA ILE A 129 11.92 -4.73 1.87
C ILE A 129 12.35 -4.36 0.45
N LEU A 130 13.57 -4.69 0.01
CA LEU A 130 14.07 -4.30 -1.32
C LEU A 130 13.13 -4.69 -2.48
N PRO A 131 12.48 -5.87 -2.48
CA PRO A 131 11.49 -6.21 -3.51
C PRO A 131 10.35 -5.19 -3.62
N ASN A 132 9.84 -4.71 -2.48
CA ASN A 132 8.79 -3.67 -2.45
C ASN A 132 9.31 -2.36 -3.04
N ALA A 133 10.51 -1.92 -2.65
CA ALA A 133 11.14 -0.71 -3.19
C ALA A 133 11.29 -0.78 -4.72
N LEU A 134 11.76 -1.91 -5.25
CA LEU A 134 11.91 -2.13 -6.70
C LEU A 134 10.56 -2.19 -7.42
N ALA A 135 9.53 -2.76 -6.79
CA ALA A 135 8.16 -2.77 -7.33
C ALA A 135 7.58 -1.36 -7.48
N ALA A 136 7.84 -0.45 -6.53
CA ALA A 136 7.44 0.96 -6.64
C ALA A 136 8.14 1.69 -7.80
N VAL A 137 9.45 1.47 -7.99
CA VAL A 137 10.19 2.00 -9.15
C VAL A 137 9.59 1.47 -10.46
N ALA A 138 9.32 0.16 -10.53
CA ALA A 138 8.70 -0.45 -11.69
C ALA A 138 7.31 0.12 -11.98
N ALA A 139 6.49 0.34 -10.95
CA ALA A 139 5.17 0.95 -11.07
C ALA A 139 5.25 2.38 -11.63
N ALA A 140 6.13 3.23 -11.09
CA ALA A 140 6.34 4.60 -11.57
C ALA A 140 6.81 4.65 -13.03
N VAL A 141 7.76 3.78 -13.41
CA VAL A 141 8.23 3.64 -14.79
C VAL A 141 7.11 3.17 -15.71
N LEU A 142 6.33 2.19 -15.30
CA LEU A 142 5.23 1.64 -16.11
C LEU A 142 4.11 2.67 -16.33
N VAL A 143 3.77 3.46 -15.31
CA VAL A 143 2.85 4.60 -15.40
C VAL A 143 3.39 5.65 -16.41
N ALA A 144 4.69 6.00 -16.30
CA ALA A 144 5.33 6.93 -17.23
C ALA A 144 5.28 6.43 -18.67
N VAL A 145 5.61 5.16 -18.91
CA VAL A 145 5.57 4.53 -20.24
C VAL A 145 4.14 4.48 -20.78
N THR A 146 3.17 4.16 -19.95
CA THR A 146 1.74 4.13 -20.31
C THR A 146 1.26 5.51 -20.79
N ALA A 147 1.49 6.54 -20.00
CA ALA A 147 1.09 7.92 -20.37
C ALA A 147 1.85 8.43 -21.61
N LYS A 148 3.16 8.15 -21.73
CA LYS A 148 3.95 8.49 -22.93
C LYS A 148 3.36 7.90 -24.20
N ARG A 149 2.96 6.63 -24.15
CA ARG A 149 2.41 5.95 -25.33
C ARG A 149 1.07 6.52 -25.77
N LEU A 150 0.31 7.09 -24.84
CA LEU A 150 -0.98 7.71 -25.12
C LEU A 150 -0.83 9.14 -25.69
N LEU A 151 0.05 9.97 -25.12
CA LEU A 151 0.14 11.39 -25.46
C LEU A 151 1.56 11.96 -25.64
N GLY A 152 2.60 11.12 -25.54
CA GLY A 152 3.98 11.54 -25.77
C GLY A 152 4.77 11.85 -24.50
N PRO A 153 6.03 12.31 -24.65
CA PRO A 153 7.00 12.38 -23.56
C PRO A 153 6.57 13.22 -22.36
N VAL A 154 5.97 14.39 -22.59
CA VAL A 154 5.55 15.29 -21.51
C VAL A 154 4.51 14.63 -20.60
N ALA A 155 3.50 13.97 -21.20
CA ALA A 155 2.49 13.23 -20.43
C ALA A 155 3.13 12.12 -19.60
N GLY A 156 4.08 11.37 -20.20
CA GLY A 156 4.81 10.30 -19.51
C GLY A 156 5.66 10.80 -18.35
N LEU A 157 6.43 11.88 -18.55
CA LEU A 157 7.31 12.42 -17.50
C LEU A 157 6.51 12.99 -16.34
N VAL A 158 5.39 13.70 -16.61
CA VAL A 158 4.53 14.21 -15.54
C VAL A 158 3.87 13.06 -14.79
N ALA A 159 3.29 12.06 -15.49
CA ALA A 159 2.66 10.92 -14.83
C ALA A 159 3.67 10.12 -13.97
N GLY A 160 4.86 9.85 -14.53
CA GLY A 160 5.90 9.13 -13.80
C GLY A 160 6.41 9.89 -12.58
N ALA A 161 6.59 11.21 -12.69
CA ALA A 161 7.01 12.04 -11.57
C ALA A 161 5.95 12.06 -10.46
N VAL A 162 4.67 12.20 -10.81
CA VAL A 162 3.56 12.13 -9.84
C VAL A 162 3.52 10.78 -9.14
N ALA A 163 3.63 9.66 -9.87
CA ALA A 163 3.63 8.33 -9.26
C ALA A 163 4.84 8.14 -8.33
N ALA A 164 6.04 8.54 -8.77
CA ALA A 164 7.28 8.38 -7.99
C ALA A 164 7.31 9.22 -6.71
N THR A 165 6.56 10.32 -6.67
CA THR A 165 6.54 11.25 -5.52
C THR A 165 5.23 11.18 -4.72
N THR A 166 4.36 10.18 -4.97
CA THR A 166 3.16 9.98 -4.16
C THR A 166 3.57 9.50 -2.77
N PRO A 167 3.31 10.30 -1.70
CA PRO A 167 3.92 10.05 -0.39
C PRO A 167 3.59 8.68 0.18
N ILE A 168 2.34 8.28 0.15
CA ILE A 168 1.93 6.98 0.69
C ILE A 168 2.54 5.80 -0.10
N LEU A 169 2.76 5.93 -1.42
CA LEU A 169 3.43 4.89 -2.18
C LEU A 169 4.90 4.74 -1.76
N VAL A 170 5.56 5.86 -1.44
CA VAL A 170 6.93 5.82 -0.90
C VAL A 170 6.94 5.17 0.48
N ALA A 171 5.99 5.51 1.36
CA ALA A 171 5.91 4.93 2.70
C ALA A 171 5.74 3.40 2.66
N VAL A 172 4.76 2.88 1.90
CA VAL A 172 4.54 1.42 1.81
C VAL A 172 5.69 0.68 1.11
N SER A 173 6.38 1.34 0.18
CA SER A 173 7.51 0.72 -0.53
C SER A 173 8.78 0.63 0.31
N ARG A 174 8.85 1.36 1.41
CA ARG A 174 9.92 1.32 2.42
C ARG A 174 9.56 0.44 3.61
N SER A 175 8.54 -0.38 3.48
CA SER A 175 8.07 -1.34 4.46
C SER A 175 7.82 -2.70 3.78
N ASN A 176 7.51 -3.72 4.56
CA ASN A 176 7.13 -5.04 4.06
C ASN A 176 5.61 -5.22 3.92
N GLN A 177 4.89 -4.13 3.72
CA GLN A 177 3.45 -4.15 3.48
C GLN A 177 3.12 -4.61 2.05
N PRO A 178 1.96 -5.28 1.84
CA PRO A 178 1.60 -5.88 0.55
C PRO A 178 1.23 -4.88 -0.56
N GLU A 179 0.91 -3.63 -0.21
CA GLU A 179 0.34 -2.63 -1.12
C GLU A 179 1.21 -2.29 -2.31
N THR A 180 2.52 -2.37 -2.16
CA THR A 180 3.43 -1.96 -3.26
C THR A 180 3.31 -2.89 -4.46
N PHE A 181 3.21 -4.20 -4.24
CA PHE A 181 2.97 -5.16 -5.32
C PHE A 181 1.58 -4.99 -5.93
N PHE A 182 0.60 -4.65 -5.11
CA PHE A 182 -0.73 -4.30 -5.59
C PHE A 182 -0.70 -3.09 -6.53
N VAL A 183 -0.03 -1.99 -6.15
CA VAL A 183 0.13 -0.80 -7.02
C VAL A 183 0.86 -1.12 -8.31
N LEU A 184 1.88 -1.99 -8.29
CA LEU A 184 2.55 -2.48 -9.50
C LEU A 184 1.56 -3.25 -10.39
N GLY A 185 0.75 -4.13 -9.81
CA GLY A 185 -0.32 -4.86 -10.50
C GLY A 185 -1.35 -3.91 -11.13
N LEU A 186 -1.75 -2.86 -10.40
CA LEU A 186 -2.63 -1.81 -10.93
C LEU A 186 -1.99 -1.05 -12.09
N ALA A 187 -0.69 -0.73 -12.02
CA ALA A 187 0.04 -0.09 -13.11
C ALA A 187 0.12 -0.99 -14.35
N ALA A 188 0.33 -2.31 -14.17
CA ALA A 188 0.30 -3.30 -15.24
C ALA A 188 -1.12 -3.43 -15.85
N THR A 189 -2.13 -3.43 -15.00
CA THR A 189 -3.54 -3.40 -15.43
C THR A 189 -3.83 -2.15 -16.27
N ALA A 190 -3.41 -0.97 -15.83
CA ALA A 190 -3.58 0.28 -16.58
C ALA A 190 -2.87 0.23 -17.94
N TRP A 191 -1.66 -0.32 -17.98
CA TRP A 191 -0.91 -0.51 -19.22
C TRP A 191 -1.67 -1.42 -20.21
N ALA A 192 -2.18 -2.57 -19.76
CA ALA A 192 -2.94 -3.49 -20.58
C ALA A 192 -4.33 -2.96 -20.96
N ALA A 193 -5.07 -2.38 -20.00
CA ALA A 193 -6.40 -1.81 -20.21
C ALA A 193 -6.38 -0.67 -21.24
N THR A 194 -5.37 0.21 -21.19
CA THR A 194 -5.21 1.27 -22.18
C THR A 194 -4.91 0.73 -23.57
N HIS A 195 -4.22 -0.41 -23.71
CA HIS A 195 -4.07 -1.12 -24.99
C HIS A 195 -5.38 -1.74 -25.47
N ALA A 196 -6.09 -2.40 -24.57
CA ALA A 196 -7.37 -3.04 -24.86
C ALA A 196 -8.36 -2.03 -25.44
N VAL A 197 -8.58 -0.96 -24.67
CA VAL A 197 -9.56 0.10 -25.00
C VAL A 197 -9.17 0.87 -26.27
N ARG A 198 -7.88 1.24 -26.42
CA ARG A 198 -7.42 2.01 -27.58
C ARG A 198 -7.52 1.25 -28.89
N ARG A 199 -7.27 -0.05 -28.86
CA ARG A 199 -7.25 -0.91 -30.05
C ARG A 199 -8.53 -1.73 -30.23
N ALA A 200 -9.49 -1.63 -29.29
CA ALA A 200 -10.65 -2.53 -29.18
C ALA A 200 -10.24 -4.00 -29.27
N SER A 201 -9.13 -4.37 -28.60
CA SER A 201 -8.47 -5.66 -28.71
C SER A 201 -8.87 -6.59 -27.57
N PHE A 202 -9.52 -7.71 -27.92
CA PHE A 202 -9.91 -8.75 -26.97
C PHE A 202 -8.70 -9.36 -26.25
N ARG A 203 -7.59 -9.61 -26.96
CA ARG A 203 -6.36 -10.16 -26.34
C ARG A 203 -5.85 -9.27 -25.21
N TRP A 204 -5.83 -7.95 -25.43
CA TRP A 204 -5.41 -7.02 -24.40
C TRP A 204 -6.42 -6.87 -23.26
N LEU A 205 -7.72 -7.07 -23.54
CA LEU A 205 -8.75 -7.14 -22.50
C LEU A 205 -8.52 -8.34 -21.57
N MET A 206 -8.21 -9.51 -22.16
CA MET A 206 -7.83 -10.71 -21.40
C MET A 206 -6.60 -10.47 -20.54
N ILE A 207 -5.54 -9.87 -21.11
CA ILE A 207 -4.31 -9.56 -20.38
C ILE A 207 -4.60 -8.59 -19.23
N ALA A 208 -5.47 -7.59 -19.44
CA ALA A 208 -5.89 -6.69 -18.36
C ALA A 208 -6.62 -7.44 -17.23
N GLY A 209 -7.52 -8.36 -17.59
CA GLY A 209 -8.20 -9.24 -16.64
C GLY A 209 -7.24 -10.14 -15.86
N LEU A 210 -6.20 -10.68 -16.52
CA LEU A 210 -5.16 -11.47 -15.85
C LEU A 210 -4.29 -10.63 -14.91
N PHE A 211 -4.00 -9.37 -15.25
CA PHE A 211 -3.30 -8.48 -14.31
C PHE A 211 -4.19 -8.08 -13.13
N ILE A 212 -5.52 -7.95 -13.30
CA ILE A 212 -6.44 -7.80 -12.16
C ILE A 212 -6.40 -9.06 -11.28
N ALA A 213 -6.39 -10.25 -11.88
CA ALA A 213 -6.27 -11.51 -11.13
C ALA A 213 -4.92 -11.62 -10.39
N ALA A 214 -3.82 -11.22 -11.01
CA ALA A 214 -2.51 -11.17 -10.34
C ALA A 214 -2.52 -10.16 -9.18
N SER A 215 -3.18 -9.01 -9.35
CA SER A 215 -3.38 -8.02 -8.29
C SER A 215 -4.25 -8.57 -7.15
N PHE A 216 -5.22 -9.43 -7.46
CA PHE A 216 -6.03 -10.12 -6.46
C PHE A 216 -5.19 -11.03 -5.57
N GLN A 217 -4.18 -11.72 -6.12
CA GLN A 217 -3.27 -12.53 -5.30
C GLN A 217 -2.46 -11.67 -4.31
N THR A 218 -2.28 -10.38 -4.61
CA THR A 218 -1.52 -9.47 -3.74
C THR A 218 -2.41 -8.71 -2.74
N TYR A 219 -3.65 -8.40 -3.12
CA TYR A 219 -4.54 -7.56 -2.29
C TYR A 219 -6.04 -7.88 -2.45
N MET A 220 -6.35 -9.11 -2.80
CA MET A 220 -7.70 -9.70 -2.80
C MET A 220 -8.77 -8.82 -3.51
N ILE A 221 -9.93 -8.67 -2.93
CA ILE A 221 -11.13 -8.05 -3.53
C ILE A 221 -10.91 -6.61 -3.99
N GLU A 222 -10.01 -5.86 -3.36
CA GLU A 222 -9.70 -4.50 -3.76
C GLU A 222 -9.24 -4.40 -5.23
N ALA A 223 -8.58 -5.44 -5.73
CA ALA A 223 -8.19 -5.51 -7.14
C ALA A 223 -9.39 -5.51 -8.11
N TRP A 224 -10.51 -6.08 -7.69
CA TRP A 224 -11.73 -6.11 -8.51
C TRP A 224 -12.40 -4.74 -8.65
N ALA A 225 -12.08 -3.77 -7.79
CA ALA A 225 -12.57 -2.40 -7.90
C ALA A 225 -12.17 -1.70 -9.23
N VAL A 226 -11.24 -2.28 -9.99
CA VAL A 226 -10.89 -1.83 -11.35
C VAL A 226 -11.92 -2.26 -12.40
N TRP A 227 -12.68 -3.34 -12.18
CA TRP A 227 -13.59 -3.91 -13.17
C TRP A 227 -14.69 -2.94 -13.64
N PRO A 228 -15.36 -2.15 -12.76
CA PRO A 228 -16.32 -1.15 -13.22
C PRO A 228 -15.75 -0.17 -14.24
N ALA A 229 -14.51 0.28 -14.02
CA ALA A 229 -13.82 1.19 -14.92
C ALA A 229 -13.48 0.54 -16.28
N LEU A 230 -12.95 -0.69 -16.25
CA LEU A 230 -12.60 -1.43 -17.44
C LEU A 230 -13.84 -1.80 -18.26
N ALA A 231 -14.93 -2.22 -17.60
CA ALA A 231 -16.21 -2.55 -18.23
C ALA A 231 -16.83 -1.31 -18.88
N ALA A 232 -16.96 -0.20 -18.15
CA ALA A 232 -17.49 1.05 -18.68
C ALA A 232 -16.71 1.54 -19.90
N ALA A 233 -15.37 1.52 -19.80
CA ALA A 233 -14.51 1.91 -20.91
C ALA A 233 -14.62 0.99 -22.12
N TRP A 234 -14.69 -0.33 -21.90
CA TRP A 234 -14.81 -1.31 -22.95
C TRP A 234 -16.15 -1.18 -23.70
N LEU A 235 -17.23 -0.96 -22.97
CA LEU A 235 -18.57 -0.72 -23.56
C LEU A 235 -18.64 0.59 -24.37
N CYS A 236 -17.73 1.54 -24.14
CA CYS A 236 -17.56 2.76 -24.95
C CYS A 236 -16.71 2.53 -26.22
N THR A 237 -16.12 1.35 -26.46
CA THR A 237 -15.30 1.08 -27.64
C THR A 237 -16.17 0.85 -28.89
N ARG A 238 -15.52 0.77 -30.06
CA ARG A 238 -16.22 0.47 -31.32
C ARG A 238 -16.56 -1.02 -31.41
N GLY A 239 -17.71 -1.33 -32.00
CA GLY A 239 -18.16 -2.72 -32.23
C GLY A 239 -19.65 -2.89 -31.88
N THR A 240 -20.21 -4.07 -32.21
CA THR A 240 -21.59 -4.40 -31.86
C THR A 240 -21.70 -4.63 -30.34
N TRP A 241 -22.86 -4.28 -29.77
CA TRP A 241 -23.14 -4.41 -28.34
C TRP A 241 -22.90 -5.84 -27.83
N TRP A 242 -23.46 -6.83 -28.53
CA TRP A 242 -23.32 -8.24 -28.17
C TRP A 242 -21.88 -8.73 -28.18
N ARG A 243 -21.06 -8.31 -29.17
CA ARG A 243 -19.64 -8.66 -29.19
C ARG A 243 -18.92 -8.09 -27.98
N ARG A 244 -19.21 -6.82 -27.62
CA ARG A 244 -18.59 -6.17 -26.44
C ARG A 244 -18.97 -6.88 -25.15
N LEU A 245 -20.26 -7.22 -24.97
CA LEU A 245 -20.72 -7.98 -23.81
C LEU A 245 -20.08 -9.37 -23.73
N ARG A 246 -20.10 -10.13 -24.82
CA ARG A 246 -19.47 -11.47 -24.84
C ARG A 246 -17.99 -11.43 -24.49
N THR A 247 -17.23 -10.52 -25.10
CA THR A 247 -15.78 -10.41 -24.84
C THR A 247 -15.51 -9.92 -23.41
N LEU A 248 -16.35 -9.03 -22.86
CA LEU A 248 -16.27 -8.58 -21.48
C LEU A 248 -16.59 -9.73 -20.51
N ALA A 249 -17.64 -10.50 -20.78
CA ALA A 249 -18.02 -11.66 -19.97
C ALA A 249 -16.90 -12.72 -19.94
N VAL A 250 -16.34 -13.06 -21.11
CA VAL A 250 -15.23 -14.03 -21.18
C VAL A 250 -14.01 -13.52 -20.42
N ALA A 251 -13.64 -12.24 -20.59
CA ALA A 251 -12.52 -11.67 -19.85
C ALA A 251 -12.80 -11.62 -18.33
N GLY A 252 -14.04 -11.32 -17.92
CA GLY A 252 -14.48 -11.33 -16.54
C GLY A 252 -14.40 -12.72 -15.91
N VAL A 253 -14.95 -13.73 -16.57
CA VAL A 253 -14.90 -15.13 -16.11
C VAL A 253 -13.45 -15.64 -16.02
N THR A 254 -12.63 -15.35 -17.02
CA THR A 254 -11.20 -15.73 -16.98
C THR A 254 -10.46 -15.04 -15.83
N SER A 255 -10.72 -13.75 -15.62
CA SER A 255 -10.13 -13.00 -14.50
C SER A 255 -10.60 -13.56 -13.16
N LEU A 256 -11.88 -13.86 -13.02
CA LEU A 256 -12.45 -14.47 -11.82
C LEU A 256 -11.80 -15.83 -11.53
N ALA A 257 -11.76 -16.72 -12.52
CA ALA A 257 -11.13 -18.04 -12.36
C ALA A 257 -9.64 -17.91 -11.97
N ALA A 258 -8.91 -16.99 -12.64
CA ALA A 258 -7.52 -16.73 -12.32
C ALA A 258 -7.33 -16.00 -10.98
N SER A 259 -8.34 -15.30 -10.45
CA SER A 259 -8.31 -14.72 -9.10
C SER A 259 -8.48 -15.79 -8.03
N LEU A 260 -9.34 -16.75 -8.25
CA LEU A 260 -9.76 -17.72 -7.24
C LEU A 260 -8.86 -18.97 -7.14
N TRP A 261 -7.85 -19.10 -8.00
CA TRP A 261 -7.06 -20.33 -8.09
C TRP A 261 -6.44 -20.73 -6.74
N TRP A 262 -5.86 -19.78 -5.98
CA TRP A 262 -5.23 -20.08 -4.68
C TRP A 262 -6.27 -20.55 -3.66
N ILE A 263 -7.42 -19.84 -3.58
CA ILE A 263 -8.51 -20.19 -2.68
C ILE A 263 -9.00 -21.63 -2.98
N VAL A 264 -9.17 -21.95 -4.27
CA VAL A 264 -9.62 -23.28 -4.69
C VAL A 264 -8.58 -24.34 -4.35
N VAL A 265 -7.30 -24.11 -4.66
CA VAL A 265 -6.22 -25.06 -4.34
C VAL A 265 -6.13 -25.34 -2.85
N VAL A 266 -6.18 -24.28 -2.02
CA VAL A 266 -6.13 -24.42 -0.55
C VAL A 266 -7.38 -25.13 -0.02
N SER A 267 -8.56 -24.87 -0.59
CA SER A 267 -9.81 -25.54 -0.19
C SER A 267 -9.84 -27.03 -0.54
N LEU A 268 -9.07 -27.47 -1.52
CA LEU A 268 -8.97 -28.88 -1.91
C LEU A 268 -8.04 -29.68 -0.96
N VAL A 269 -7.23 -29.02 -0.16
CA VAL A 269 -6.39 -29.66 0.85
C VAL A 269 -7.23 -29.85 2.13
N PRO A 270 -7.34 -31.06 2.68
CA PRO A 270 -8.06 -31.28 3.93
C PRO A 270 -7.57 -30.41 5.07
N ALA A 271 -8.47 -29.95 5.93
CA ALA A 271 -8.15 -29.02 7.02
C ALA A 271 -7.05 -29.57 7.97
N ASP A 272 -7.05 -30.88 8.20
CA ASP A 272 -6.07 -31.56 9.06
C ASP A 272 -4.69 -31.70 8.40
N SER A 273 -4.59 -31.47 7.11
CA SER A 273 -3.35 -31.63 6.32
C SER A 273 -2.75 -30.30 5.87
N ARG A 274 -3.27 -29.17 6.36
CA ARG A 274 -2.81 -27.82 6.03
C ARG A 274 -2.77 -26.93 7.27
N PRO A 275 -2.03 -25.80 7.20
CA PRO A 275 -2.10 -24.78 8.24
C PRO A 275 -3.53 -24.30 8.47
N TYR A 276 -3.84 -23.89 9.69
CA TYR A 276 -5.09 -23.17 9.98
C TYR A 276 -5.12 -21.85 9.23
N ILE A 277 -6.22 -21.55 8.58
CA ILE A 277 -6.36 -20.29 7.84
C ILE A 277 -6.61 -19.14 8.82
N GLY A 278 -5.63 -18.28 8.97
CA GLY A 278 -5.65 -17.19 9.95
C GLY A 278 -6.79 -16.20 9.74
N SER A 279 -7.25 -15.61 10.83
CA SER A 279 -8.36 -14.66 10.90
C SER A 279 -9.67 -15.22 10.33
N THR A 280 -9.96 -16.49 10.67
CA THR A 280 -11.21 -17.16 10.30
C THR A 280 -11.79 -17.95 11.48
N LEU A 281 -13.11 -18.04 11.54
CA LEU A 281 -13.80 -18.85 12.54
C LEU A 281 -13.94 -20.31 12.10
N SER A 282 -14.04 -20.54 10.78
CA SER A 282 -14.31 -21.85 10.20
C SER A 282 -13.10 -22.49 9.50
N ASN A 283 -11.88 -21.97 9.71
CA ASN A 283 -10.67 -22.46 9.03
C ASN A 283 -10.84 -22.48 7.50
N SER A 284 -11.43 -21.43 6.91
CA SER A 284 -11.81 -21.40 5.51
C SER A 284 -11.12 -20.25 4.75
N PRO A 285 -10.41 -20.54 3.63
CA PRO A 285 -9.84 -19.47 2.79
C PRO A 285 -10.91 -18.59 2.12
N TRP A 286 -12.13 -19.08 1.95
CA TRP A 286 -13.26 -18.28 1.48
C TRP A 286 -13.69 -17.26 2.52
N GLU A 287 -13.79 -17.66 3.78
CA GLU A 287 -14.09 -16.78 4.90
C GLU A 287 -13.02 -15.69 5.05
N MET A 288 -11.74 -16.06 4.98
CA MET A 288 -10.63 -15.10 5.04
C MET A 288 -10.76 -14.01 3.98
N VAL A 289 -11.07 -14.38 2.73
CA VAL A 289 -11.10 -13.42 1.61
C VAL A 289 -12.41 -12.66 1.56
N PHE A 290 -13.56 -13.34 1.66
CA PHE A 290 -14.88 -12.74 1.44
C PHE A 290 -15.59 -12.31 2.72
N GLY A 291 -15.29 -12.95 3.86
CA GLY A 291 -15.74 -12.55 5.19
C GLY A 291 -14.85 -11.46 5.77
N TYR A 292 -13.69 -11.84 6.28
CA TYR A 292 -12.78 -10.95 7.00
C TYR A 292 -12.28 -9.76 6.18
N ASN A 293 -11.74 -9.99 4.99
CA ASN A 293 -11.14 -8.94 4.15
C ASN A 293 -12.13 -8.19 3.24
N ALA A 294 -13.42 -8.53 3.26
CA ALA A 294 -14.42 -7.90 2.42
C ALA A 294 -15.66 -7.46 3.19
N LEU A 295 -16.64 -8.37 3.32
CA LEU A 295 -17.97 -8.03 3.87
C LEU A 295 -17.89 -7.58 5.33
N GLY A 296 -17.04 -8.16 6.13
CA GLY A 296 -16.78 -7.77 7.51
C GLY A 296 -16.40 -6.30 7.69
N ARG A 297 -15.82 -5.66 6.65
CA ARG A 297 -15.44 -4.24 6.69
C ARG A 297 -16.57 -3.26 6.36
N PHE A 298 -17.71 -3.75 5.83
CA PHE A 298 -18.84 -2.93 5.41
C PHE A 298 -20.13 -3.23 6.22
N SER A 299 -20.22 -4.39 6.86
CA SER A 299 -21.45 -4.87 7.47
C SER A 299 -21.45 -4.66 8.98
N SER A 300 -22.65 -4.38 9.52
CA SER A 300 -22.90 -4.30 10.96
C SER A 300 -23.52 -5.59 11.52
N THR A 301 -23.34 -6.73 10.83
CA THR A 301 -23.81 -8.03 11.29
C THR A 301 -22.99 -8.56 12.48
N ALA A 302 -23.50 -9.54 13.22
CA ALA A 302 -22.83 -10.14 14.36
C ALA A 302 -21.45 -10.72 13.98
N ASP A 303 -21.33 -11.34 12.79
CA ASP A 303 -20.07 -11.86 12.28
C ASP A 303 -19.06 -10.74 11.97
N ALA A 304 -19.56 -9.57 11.52
CA ALA A 304 -18.71 -8.39 11.33
C ALA A 304 -18.24 -7.81 12.67
N GLU A 305 -18.99 -7.99 13.74
CA GLU A 305 -18.61 -7.50 15.06
C GLU A 305 -17.42 -8.27 15.63
N ALA A 306 -17.32 -9.57 15.37
CA ALA A 306 -16.14 -10.38 15.66
C ALA A 306 -14.89 -9.87 14.92
N TYR A 307 -15.06 -9.30 13.70
CA TYR A 307 -13.97 -8.72 12.91
C TYR A 307 -13.76 -7.22 13.15
N ARG A 308 -14.65 -6.53 13.84
CA ARG A 308 -14.54 -5.08 14.13
C ARG A 308 -13.37 -4.71 15.00
N SER A 309 -12.95 -5.60 15.89
CA SER A 309 -11.77 -5.39 16.72
C SER A 309 -10.49 -5.20 15.92
N PHE A 310 -10.48 -5.69 14.66
CA PHE A 310 -9.38 -5.58 13.69
C PHE A 310 -9.59 -4.51 12.64
N THR A 311 -10.69 -3.75 12.69
CA THR A 311 -10.94 -2.67 11.75
C THR A 311 -10.38 -1.37 12.33
N PRO A 312 -9.11 -1.06 12.11
CA PRO A 312 -8.46 0.06 12.79
C PRO A 312 -9.10 1.38 12.34
N PRO A 313 -9.40 2.29 13.27
CA PRO A 313 -9.98 3.60 12.96
C PRO A 313 -8.93 4.60 12.47
N PHE A 314 -7.84 4.13 11.83
CA PHE A 314 -6.67 4.96 11.51
C PHE A 314 -6.88 5.95 10.37
N SER A 315 -8.06 5.95 9.76
CA SER A 315 -8.37 6.85 8.64
C SER A 315 -9.55 7.77 8.92
N GLY A 316 -10.03 7.80 10.17
CA GLY A 316 -11.22 8.54 10.58
C GLY A 316 -12.51 7.90 10.05
N ASP A 317 -13.65 8.49 10.39
CA ASP A 317 -14.97 7.98 10.05
C ASP A 317 -15.27 8.02 8.55
N PRO A 318 -16.11 7.09 8.03
CA PRO A 318 -16.59 7.15 6.68
C PRO A 318 -17.29 8.48 6.37
N SER A 319 -16.85 9.16 5.31
CA SER A 319 -17.46 10.40 4.86
C SER A 319 -17.03 10.74 3.42
N ALA A 320 -17.82 11.59 2.74
CA ALA A 320 -17.51 12.04 1.39
C ALA A 320 -16.16 12.78 1.28
N PHE A 321 -15.72 13.40 2.36
CA PHE A 321 -14.46 14.15 2.43
C PHE A 321 -13.34 13.43 3.17
N ARG A 322 -13.51 12.15 3.50
CA ARG A 322 -12.53 11.36 4.27
C ARG A 322 -11.11 11.42 3.69
N LEU A 323 -10.98 11.41 2.36
CA LEU A 323 -9.67 11.50 1.69
C LEU A 323 -8.95 12.85 1.90
N PHE A 324 -9.63 13.84 2.48
CA PHE A 324 -9.10 15.16 2.79
C PHE A 324 -9.02 15.45 4.28
N ASN A 325 -9.26 14.44 5.13
CA ASN A 325 -9.07 14.59 6.57
C ASN A 325 -7.58 14.62 6.95
N GLU A 326 -7.29 14.88 8.23
CA GLU A 326 -5.93 14.99 8.74
C GLU A 326 -5.10 13.68 8.64
N GLN A 327 -5.76 12.51 8.60
CA GLN A 327 -5.06 11.23 8.48
C GLN A 327 -4.67 10.91 7.03
N LEU A 328 -5.46 11.33 6.05
CA LEU A 328 -5.32 10.89 4.65
C LEU A 328 -4.83 11.96 3.68
N ALA A 329 -5.12 13.25 3.95
CA ALA A 329 -4.84 14.33 3.01
C ALA A 329 -3.37 14.39 2.60
N GLY A 330 -2.46 14.32 3.56
CA GLY A 330 -1.01 14.32 3.33
C GLY A 330 -0.50 13.06 2.65
N GLN A 331 -1.23 11.96 2.73
CA GLN A 331 -0.82 10.68 2.17
C GLN A 331 -1.02 10.63 0.66
N VAL A 332 -2.17 11.13 0.15
CA VAL A 332 -2.57 10.93 -1.25
C VAL A 332 -3.28 12.12 -1.91
N ALA A 333 -3.86 13.06 -1.14
CA ALA A 333 -4.82 14.02 -1.67
C ALA A 333 -4.19 15.20 -2.44
N TRP A 334 -2.87 15.39 -2.40
CA TRP A 334 -2.15 16.52 -3.03
C TRP A 334 -2.56 16.85 -4.46
N LEU A 335 -2.87 15.81 -5.25
CA LEU A 335 -3.22 15.94 -6.66
C LEU A 335 -4.59 15.33 -7.01
N LEU A 336 -5.39 14.88 -6.03
CA LEU A 336 -6.74 14.34 -6.29
C LEU A 336 -7.67 15.37 -6.95
N PRO A 337 -7.79 16.63 -6.46
CA PRO A 337 -8.60 17.63 -7.14
C PRO A 337 -8.06 17.97 -8.54
N THR A 338 -6.73 17.95 -8.73
CA THR A 338 -6.10 18.12 -10.03
C THR A 338 -6.42 16.98 -10.99
N ALA A 339 -6.49 15.72 -10.48
CA ALA A 339 -6.89 14.56 -11.28
C ALA A 339 -8.37 14.62 -11.69
N VAL A 340 -9.25 15.04 -10.78
CA VAL A 340 -10.68 15.30 -11.10
C VAL A 340 -10.82 16.37 -12.18
N LEU A 341 -10.12 17.50 -12.03
CA LEU A 341 -10.06 18.53 -13.07
C LEU A 341 -9.47 17.95 -14.37
N GLY A 342 -8.51 17.03 -14.25
CA GLY A 342 -7.91 16.32 -15.38
C GLY A 342 -8.93 15.56 -16.21
N VAL A 343 -9.92 14.89 -15.59
CA VAL A 343 -11.04 14.23 -16.30
C VAL A 343 -11.81 15.26 -17.13
N LEU A 344 -12.14 16.43 -16.54
CA LEU A 344 -12.87 17.48 -17.23
C LEU A 344 -12.06 18.07 -18.41
N VAL A 345 -10.75 18.29 -18.20
CA VAL A 345 -9.84 18.77 -19.25
C VAL A 345 -9.74 17.77 -20.39
N LEU A 346 -9.56 16.48 -20.10
CA LEU A 346 -9.51 15.43 -21.10
C LEU A 346 -10.83 15.35 -21.90
N TRP A 347 -11.94 15.43 -21.21
CA TRP A 347 -13.28 15.44 -21.82
C TRP A 347 -13.48 16.67 -22.72
N ARG A 348 -13.22 17.86 -22.19
CA ARG A 348 -13.39 19.15 -22.90
C ARG A 348 -12.46 19.29 -24.10
N LEU A 349 -11.24 18.76 -24.00
CA LEU A 349 -10.27 18.72 -25.08
C LEU A 349 -10.42 17.49 -25.98
N ARG A 350 -11.54 16.79 -25.91
CA ARG A 350 -11.89 15.65 -26.78
C ARG A 350 -10.76 14.58 -26.84
N PHE A 351 -10.21 14.20 -25.70
CA PHE A 351 -9.40 12.99 -25.60
C PHE A 351 -10.30 11.76 -25.86
N PRO A 352 -9.79 10.62 -26.34
CA PRO A 352 -10.63 9.46 -26.61
C PRO A 352 -11.53 9.09 -25.41
N ARG A 353 -12.85 9.18 -25.60
CA ARG A 353 -13.85 8.96 -24.56
C ARG A 353 -13.64 7.67 -23.77
N PRO A 354 -13.38 6.50 -24.41
CA PRO A 354 -13.20 5.26 -23.65
C PRO A 354 -12.02 5.34 -22.66
N LEU A 355 -10.93 6.03 -23.00
CA LEU A 355 -9.78 6.21 -22.09
C LEU A 355 -10.07 7.20 -20.95
N THR A 356 -10.83 8.26 -21.24
CA THR A 356 -11.27 9.20 -20.19
C THR A 356 -12.23 8.53 -19.22
N VAL A 357 -13.16 7.70 -19.73
CA VAL A 357 -14.06 6.89 -18.90
C VAL A 357 -13.29 5.89 -18.05
N LEU A 358 -12.31 5.16 -18.64
CA LEU A 358 -11.47 4.22 -17.90
C LEU A 358 -10.86 4.88 -16.66
N LEU A 359 -10.15 5.98 -16.86
CA LEU A 359 -9.40 6.60 -15.76
C LEU A 359 -10.29 7.38 -14.79
N GLY A 360 -11.34 8.01 -15.30
CA GLY A 360 -12.30 8.75 -14.45
C GLY A 360 -13.12 7.82 -13.56
N VAL A 361 -13.66 6.72 -14.12
CA VAL A 361 -14.42 5.73 -13.33
C VAL A 361 -13.47 5.01 -12.36
N TRP A 362 -12.23 4.70 -12.77
CA TRP A 362 -11.25 4.09 -11.86
C TRP A 362 -10.98 4.97 -10.64
N LEU A 363 -10.65 6.25 -10.86
CA LEU A 363 -10.46 7.20 -9.75
C LEU A 363 -11.70 7.26 -8.85
N LEU A 364 -12.88 7.37 -9.46
CA LEU A 364 -14.15 7.49 -8.74
C LEU A 364 -14.46 6.24 -7.91
N THR A 365 -14.27 5.03 -8.46
CA THR A 365 -14.55 3.77 -7.77
C THR A 365 -13.70 3.64 -6.50
N PHE A 366 -12.38 3.88 -6.61
CA PHE A 366 -11.49 3.82 -5.45
C PHE A 366 -11.77 4.95 -4.45
N ALA A 367 -12.06 6.17 -4.92
CA ALA A 367 -12.39 7.28 -4.04
C ALA A 367 -13.67 7.01 -3.24
N ILE A 368 -14.72 6.47 -3.88
CA ILE A 368 -15.97 6.08 -3.19
C ILE A 368 -15.69 4.94 -2.21
N MET A 369 -14.97 3.90 -2.63
CA MET A 369 -14.66 2.76 -1.78
C MET A 369 -13.95 3.21 -0.50
N PHE A 370 -12.88 4.00 -0.60
CA PHE A 370 -12.14 4.49 0.57
C PHE A 370 -12.89 5.54 1.39
N SER A 371 -13.91 6.18 0.84
CA SER A 371 -14.77 7.09 1.58
C SER A 371 -15.88 6.37 2.34
N ALA A 372 -16.30 5.18 1.88
CA ALA A 372 -17.46 4.44 2.40
C ALA A 372 -17.09 3.27 3.33
N VAL A 373 -15.90 2.66 3.17
CA VAL A 373 -15.48 1.53 4.01
C VAL A 373 -15.35 1.93 5.47
N GLY A 374 -15.83 1.10 6.40
CA GLY A 374 -15.87 1.42 7.83
C GLY A 374 -14.48 1.65 8.40
N GLY A 375 -13.65 0.62 8.43
CA GLY A 375 -12.27 0.72 8.89
C GLY A 375 -11.26 0.49 7.78
N MET A 376 -10.26 1.35 7.72
CA MET A 376 -9.14 1.17 6.80
C MET A 376 -7.84 1.75 7.36
N HIS A 377 -6.73 1.21 6.91
CA HIS A 377 -5.43 1.80 7.10
C HIS A 377 -5.18 2.93 6.09
N GLN A 378 -4.39 3.94 6.46
CA GLN A 378 -4.02 5.03 5.56
C GLN A 378 -3.35 4.53 4.29
N PHE A 379 -2.57 3.47 4.39
CA PHE A 379 -1.77 2.93 3.28
C PHE A 379 -2.59 2.27 2.16
N TYR A 380 -3.87 1.92 2.38
CA TYR A 380 -4.77 1.47 1.30
C TYR A 380 -4.89 2.50 0.18
N THR A 381 -4.79 3.78 0.53
CA THR A 381 -4.90 4.88 -0.43
C THR A 381 -3.79 4.91 -1.48
N ALA A 382 -2.73 4.09 -1.33
CA ALA A 382 -1.69 3.93 -2.34
C ALA A 382 -2.25 3.48 -3.72
N ALA A 383 -3.37 2.78 -3.74
CA ALA A 383 -4.08 2.38 -4.96
C ALA A 383 -4.52 3.57 -5.83
N LEU A 384 -4.77 4.75 -5.22
CA LEU A 384 -5.10 5.99 -5.94
C LEU A 384 -3.92 6.59 -6.72
N ALA A 385 -2.68 6.17 -6.46
CA ALA A 385 -1.49 6.71 -7.12
C ALA A 385 -1.55 6.53 -8.65
N VAL A 386 -1.99 5.36 -9.13
CA VAL A 386 -2.00 5.03 -10.57
C VAL A 386 -3.01 5.89 -11.36
N PRO A 387 -4.32 5.90 -11.03
CA PRO A 387 -5.28 6.72 -11.77
C PRO A 387 -5.00 8.22 -11.64
N THR A 388 -4.58 8.70 -10.46
CA THR A 388 -4.21 10.11 -10.23
C THR A 388 -3.05 10.53 -11.13
N ALA A 389 -1.96 9.76 -11.13
CA ALA A 389 -0.76 10.07 -11.93
C ALA A 389 -1.07 10.07 -13.44
N LEU A 390 -1.83 9.09 -13.92
CA LEU A 390 -2.24 9.02 -15.32
C LEU A 390 -3.14 10.19 -15.71
N LEU A 391 -4.14 10.55 -14.90
CA LEU A 391 -5.05 11.66 -15.18
C LEU A 391 -4.31 13.00 -15.23
N VAL A 392 -3.49 13.31 -14.23
CA VAL A 392 -2.70 14.54 -14.17
C VAL A 392 -1.73 14.62 -15.36
N GLY A 393 -0.97 13.53 -15.61
CA GLY A 393 0.00 13.47 -16.68
C GLY A 393 -0.63 13.62 -18.08
N LEU A 394 -1.74 12.92 -18.32
CA LEU A 394 -2.45 12.98 -19.60
C LEU A 394 -3.14 14.33 -19.81
N ALA A 395 -3.78 14.90 -18.79
CA ALA A 395 -4.43 16.20 -18.89
C ALA A 395 -3.43 17.31 -19.16
N TYR A 396 -2.33 17.35 -18.38
CA TYR A 396 -1.27 18.34 -18.59
C TYR A 396 -0.58 18.14 -19.95
N GLY A 397 -0.25 16.90 -20.32
CA GLY A 397 0.36 16.55 -21.59
C GLY A 397 -0.50 16.94 -22.80
N LEU A 398 -1.82 16.73 -22.73
CA LEU A 398 -2.77 17.11 -23.77
C LEU A 398 -2.88 18.64 -23.91
N ALA A 399 -3.02 19.34 -22.77
CA ALA A 399 -3.07 20.80 -22.72
C ALA A 399 -1.77 21.42 -23.24
N HIS A 400 -0.62 20.82 -22.90
CA HIS A 400 0.69 21.26 -23.42
C HIS A 400 0.81 21.02 -24.93
N ARG A 401 0.46 19.83 -25.42
CA ARG A 401 0.53 19.47 -26.84
C ARG A 401 -0.36 20.35 -27.72
N ARG A 402 -1.59 20.64 -27.24
CA ARG A 402 -2.55 21.50 -27.94
C ARG A 402 -2.35 22.98 -27.67
N ARG A 403 -1.37 23.35 -26.84
CA ARG A 403 -1.07 24.73 -26.44
C ARG A 403 -2.26 25.48 -25.81
N VAL A 404 -3.12 24.74 -25.09
CA VAL A 404 -4.30 25.27 -24.39
C VAL A 404 -3.84 25.93 -23.10
N VAL A 405 -3.78 27.25 -23.06
CA VAL A 405 -3.24 28.02 -21.93
C VAL A 405 -4.12 27.84 -20.70
N TRP A 406 -5.46 28.05 -20.84
CA TRP A 406 -6.36 27.96 -19.69
C TRP A 406 -6.27 26.63 -18.95
N ALA A 407 -6.19 25.51 -19.68
CA ALA A 407 -6.14 24.18 -19.06
C ALA A 407 -4.84 23.95 -18.27
N ARG A 408 -3.69 24.43 -18.79
CA ARG A 408 -2.42 24.36 -18.07
C ARG A 408 -2.44 25.22 -16.82
N VAL A 409 -2.98 26.44 -16.94
CA VAL A 409 -3.14 27.38 -15.81
C VAL A 409 -4.04 26.78 -14.75
N ALA A 410 -5.20 26.24 -15.13
CA ALA A 410 -6.16 25.64 -14.19
C ALA A 410 -5.56 24.43 -13.44
N LEU A 411 -4.87 23.52 -14.15
CA LEU A 411 -4.23 22.35 -13.51
C LEU A 411 -3.15 22.77 -12.49
N LEU A 412 -2.30 23.76 -12.84
CA LEU A 412 -1.26 24.27 -11.94
C LEU A 412 -1.85 25.04 -10.76
N ALA A 413 -2.90 25.84 -10.98
CA ALA A 413 -3.56 26.59 -9.93
C ALA A 413 -4.27 25.68 -8.92
N VAL A 414 -5.00 24.66 -9.40
CA VAL A 414 -5.66 23.70 -8.52
C VAL A 414 -4.64 22.90 -7.73
N ALA A 415 -3.54 22.43 -8.33
CA ALA A 415 -2.48 21.74 -7.62
C ALA A 415 -1.85 22.60 -6.51
N ALA A 416 -1.59 23.90 -6.81
CA ALA A 416 -1.05 24.82 -5.81
C ALA A 416 -2.05 25.15 -4.70
N ALA A 417 -3.32 25.35 -5.03
CA ALA A 417 -4.38 25.61 -4.06
C ALA A 417 -4.57 24.41 -3.13
N THR A 418 -4.57 23.18 -3.68
CA THR A 418 -4.65 21.96 -2.89
C THR A 418 -3.44 21.81 -1.95
N ALA A 419 -2.23 22.07 -2.45
CA ALA A 419 -1.01 22.01 -1.64
C ALA A 419 -1.04 23.03 -0.50
N LEU A 420 -1.51 24.26 -0.76
CA LEU A 420 -1.67 25.28 0.28
C LEU A 420 -2.72 24.87 1.32
N ALA A 421 -3.89 24.37 0.90
CA ALA A 421 -4.95 23.96 1.82
C ALA A 421 -4.47 22.83 2.74
N ILE A 422 -3.85 21.79 2.18
CA ILE A 422 -3.30 20.67 2.96
C ILE A 422 -2.12 21.16 3.82
N GLY A 423 -1.22 21.96 3.26
CA GLY A 423 -0.05 22.48 3.98
C GLY A 423 -0.42 23.36 5.18
N VAL A 424 -1.50 24.15 5.08
CA VAL A 424 -2.05 24.93 6.20
C VAL A 424 -2.60 24.00 7.29
N GLY A 425 -3.30 22.94 6.91
CA GLY A 425 -3.85 21.95 7.86
C GLY A 425 -2.77 21.26 8.69
N TYR A 426 -1.64 20.90 8.08
CA TYR A 426 -0.53 20.24 8.79
C TYR A 426 0.44 21.22 9.47
N GLY A 427 0.54 22.46 9.00
CA GLY A 427 1.47 23.44 9.55
C GLY A 427 2.95 23.08 9.33
N GLY A 428 3.84 23.57 10.20
CA GLY A 428 5.25 23.25 10.20
C GLY A 428 5.94 23.43 8.85
N TYR A 429 6.77 22.46 8.44
CA TYR A 429 7.45 22.49 7.14
C TYR A 429 6.49 22.40 5.96
N SER A 430 5.31 21.80 6.14
CA SER A 430 4.35 21.56 5.07
C SER A 430 3.81 22.86 4.47
N ILE A 431 3.49 23.85 5.32
CA ILE A 431 3.01 25.15 4.84
C ILE A 431 4.12 25.92 4.10
N VAL A 432 5.36 25.86 4.60
CA VAL A 432 6.50 26.54 3.96
C VAL A 432 6.73 25.96 2.54
N VAL A 433 6.76 24.64 2.42
CA VAL A 433 6.94 23.99 1.12
C VAL A 433 5.76 24.26 0.18
N ALA A 434 4.52 24.28 0.69
CA ALA A 434 3.33 24.58 -0.09
C ALA A 434 3.36 26.03 -0.62
N ILE A 435 3.84 27.00 0.17
CA ILE A 435 4.05 28.38 -0.29
C ILE A 435 5.08 28.43 -1.42
N VAL A 436 6.22 27.75 -1.27
CA VAL A 436 7.24 27.66 -2.33
C VAL A 436 6.64 27.00 -3.58
N GLN A 437 5.86 25.95 -3.44
CA GLN A 437 5.15 25.31 -4.56
C GLN A 437 4.19 26.28 -5.25
N ALA A 438 3.43 27.07 -4.49
CA ALA A 438 2.51 28.07 -5.04
C ALA A 438 3.24 29.19 -5.80
N LEU A 439 4.39 29.65 -5.29
CA LEU A 439 5.25 30.63 -6.00
C LEU A 439 5.82 30.05 -7.31
N LEU A 440 6.24 28.79 -7.29
CA LEU A 440 6.67 28.08 -8.50
C LEU A 440 5.51 27.93 -9.50
N ALA A 441 4.31 27.61 -9.02
CA ALA A 441 3.11 27.52 -9.85
C ALA A 441 2.77 28.89 -10.46
N GLY A 442 2.81 29.97 -9.70
CA GLY A 442 2.63 31.34 -10.19
C GLY A 442 3.64 31.69 -11.28
N THR A 443 4.92 31.34 -11.06
CA THR A 443 6.00 31.53 -12.05
C THR A 443 5.72 30.69 -13.31
N ALA A 444 5.35 29.40 -13.16
CA ALA A 444 5.00 28.53 -14.28
C ALA A 444 3.81 29.09 -15.08
N ILE A 445 2.76 29.56 -14.38
CA ILE A 445 1.58 30.19 -14.99
C ILE A 445 1.99 31.44 -15.77
N ALA A 446 2.80 32.31 -15.19
CA ALA A 446 3.29 33.51 -15.87
C ALA A 446 4.09 33.17 -17.15
N LEU A 447 4.97 32.17 -17.08
CA LEU A 447 5.73 31.68 -18.24
C LEU A 447 4.82 31.06 -19.31
N VAL A 448 3.78 30.31 -18.90
CA VAL A 448 2.79 29.69 -19.80
C VAL A 448 1.97 30.76 -20.53
N VAL A 449 1.51 31.80 -19.81
CA VAL A 449 0.71 32.91 -20.36
C VAL A 449 1.57 33.76 -21.31
N ARG A 450 2.78 34.16 -20.86
CA ARG A 450 3.72 34.95 -21.72
C ARG A 450 4.13 34.18 -22.98
N GLY A 451 4.42 32.85 -22.82
CA GLY A 451 4.77 31.97 -23.93
C GLY A 451 3.62 31.76 -24.93
N GLY A 452 2.35 31.86 -24.47
CA GLY A 452 1.17 31.85 -25.33
C GLY A 452 1.01 33.12 -26.15
N ARG A 453 1.43 34.28 -25.62
CA ARG A 453 1.36 35.59 -26.27
C ARG A 453 2.53 35.86 -27.24
N ARG A 454 3.71 35.33 -26.96
CA ARG A 454 4.93 35.52 -27.79
C ARG A 454 5.13 34.31 -28.71
N ARG A 455 4.96 34.49 -30.05
CA ARG A 455 5.19 33.42 -31.05
C ARG A 455 6.65 32.96 -31.19
N GLY A 456 7.62 33.57 -30.46
CA GLY A 456 9.07 33.40 -30.62
C GLY A 456 9.81 32.86 -29.37
N ALA A 457 9.15 32.26 -28.38
CA ALA A 457 9.88 31.70 -27.22
C ALA A 457 10.87 30.61 -27.69
N GLY A 458 12.16 30.85 -27.45
CA GLY A 458 13.25 29.92 -27.81
C GLY A 458 13.10 28.57 -27.18
N ARG A 459 13.83 27.56 -27.67
CA ARG A 459 13.80 26.18 -27.14
C ARG A 459 14.11 26.14 -25.65
N VAL A 460 15.04 26.97 -25.16
CA VAL A 460 15.44 27.09 -23.76
C VAL A 460 14.28 27.55 -22.88
N GLY A 461 13.61 28.65 -23.24
CA GLY A 461 12.49 29.18 -22.47
C GLY A 461 11.34 28.18 -22.32
N ARG A 462 11.06 27.38 -23.36
CA ARG A 462 10.05 26.31 -23.27
C ARG A 462 10.47 25.16 -22.35
N ARG A 463 11.75 24.81 -22.29
CA ARG A 463 12.28 23.79 -21.37
C ARG A 463 12.20 24.27 -19.93
N VAL A 464 12.60 25.51 -19.66
CA VAL A 464 12.50 26.13 -18.34
C VAL A 464 11.05 26.17 -17.87
N ALA A 465 10.11 26.65 -18.69
CA ALA A 465 8.69 26.65 -18.34
C ALA A 465 8.14 25.25 -18.04
N ALA A 466 8.58 24.23 -18.77
CA ALA A 466 8.17 22.85 -18.53
C ALA A 466 8.78 22.29 -17.22
N ALA A 467 10.03 22.61 -16.92
CA ALA A 467 10.70 22.19 -15.69
C ALA A 467 10.05 22.83 -14.45
N VAL A 468 9.81 24.16 -14.49
CA VAL A 468 9.16 24.88 -13.38
C VAL A 468 7.72 24.37 -13.17
N ALA A 469 6.98 24.12 -14.25
CA ALA A 469 5.64 23.54 -14.15
C ALA A 469 5.66 22.11 -13.60
N GLY A 470 6.63 21.30 -13.99
CA GLY A 470 6.83 19.95 -13.43
C GLY A 470 7.14 20.00 -11.92
N ALA A 471 8.08 20.86 -11.53
CA ALA A 471 8.43 21.06 -10.12
C ALA A 471 7.23 21.54 -9.28
N SER A 472 6.44 22.49 -9.82
CA SER A 472 5.25 23.01 -9.12
C SER A 472 4.11 21.99 -8.95
N LEU A 473 4.14 20.87 -9.66
CA LEU A 473 3.16 19.80 -9.48
C LEU A 473 3.56 18.81 -8.39
N VAL A 474 4.86 18.64 -8.15
CA VAL A 474 5.35 17.52 -7.31
C VAL A 474 6.14 17.96 -6.08
N LEU A 475 6.42 19.25 -5.88
CA LEU A 475 7.36 19.70 -4.83
C LEU A 475 6.90 19.28 -3.42
N THR A 476 5.67 19.58 -3.04
CA THR A 476 5.19 19.25 -1.68
C THR A 476 5.10 17.74 -1.47
N PRO A 477 4.47 16.94 -2.35
CA PRO A 477 4.49 15.49 -2.21
C PRO A 477 5.91 14.91 -2.26
N LEU A 478 6.84 15.48 -3.03
CA LEU A 478 8.24 15.05 -3.04
C LEU A 478 8.92 15.28 -1.67
N VAL A 479 8.73 16.45 -1.07
CA VAL A 479 9.31 16.75 0.25
C VAL A 479 8.74 15.83 1.32
N TRP A 480 7.43 15.57 1.29
CA TRP A 480 6.79 14.61 2.16
C TRP A 480 7.39 13.21 2.00
N SER A 481 7.64 12.79 0.77
CA SER A 481 8.30 11.52 0.46
C SER A 481 9.75 11.48 0.97
N VAL A 482 10.49 12.59 0.91
CA VAL A 482 11.86 12.69 1.46
C VAL A 482 11.83 12.61 2.99
N VAL A 483 10.92 13.35 3.64
CA VAL A 483 10.77 13.33 5.11
C VAL A 483 10.43 11.91 5.61
N THR A 484 9.68 11.13 4.85
CA THR A 484 9.37 9.72 5.17
C THR A 484 10.63 8.85 5.35
N ILE A 485 11.75 9.18 4.66
CA ILE A 485 13.01 8.43 4.79
C ILE A 485 13.58 8.55 6.21
N ALA A 486 13.45 9.73 6.83
CA ALA A 486 13.94 9.98 8.18
C ALA A 486 12.97 9.51 9.29
N HIS A 487 11.74 9.16 8.92
CA HIS A 487 10.69 8.72 9.85
C HIS A 487 10.12 7.37 9.39
N PRO A 488 10.87 6.28 9.54
CA PRO A 488 10.41 4.94 9.17
C PRO A 488 9.25 4.51 10.08
N SER A 489 8.30 3.80 9.50
CA SER A 489 7.08 3.35 10.15
C SER A 489 6.85 1.87 9.83
N ALA A 490 6.62 1.03 10.84
CA ALA A 490 6.61 -0.42 10.71
C ALA A 490 5.20 -1.00 10.50
N VAL A 491 4.29 -0.65 11.39
CA VAL A 491 2.98 -1.33 11.48
C VAL A 491 1.97 -0.69 10.54
N ASN A 492 1.91 0.63 10.51
CA ASN A 492 0.98 1.39 9.68
C ASN A 492 1.76 2.48 8.93
N PRO A 493 2.50 2.12 7.86
CA PRO A 493 3.36 3.07 7.18
C PRO A 493 2.60 4.29 6.67
N VAL A 494 3.06 5.45 7.11
CA VAL A 494 2.55 6.78 6.75
C VAL A 494 3.71 7.67 6.30
N ALA A 495 3.41 8.64 5.48
CA ALA A 495 4.40 9.56 4.95
C ALA A 495 4.45 10.89 5.71
N GLY A 496 5.54 11.64 5.53
CA GLY A 496 5.65 13.02 5.97
C GLY A 496 6.00 13.21 7.45
N GLY A 497 6.40 12.14 8.16
CA GLY A 497 6.74 12.21 9.58
C GLY A 497 5.53 12.44 10.49
N VAL A 498 4.32 12.14 10.03
CA VAL A 498 3.11 12.16 10.86
C VAL A 498 3.03 10.91 11.73
N ALA A 499 2.21 10.94 12.79
CA ALA A 499 2.04 9.78 13.66
C ALA A 499 1.37 8.62 12.92
N GLU A 500 1.85 7.38 13.14
CA GLU A 500 1.32 6.16 12.52
C GLU A 500 -0.17 5.95 12.78
N MET A 501 -0.63 6.29 13.97
CA MET A 501 -1.95 5.93 14.50
C MET A 501 -2.98 7.07 14.42
N GLY A 502 -2.67 8.21 13.77
CA GLY A 502 -3.58 9.36 13.72
C GLY A 502 -4.00 9.83 15.11
N GLY A 503 -3.72 11.06 15.49
CA GLY A 503 -3.73 11.57 16.85
C GLY A 503 -5.07 11.56 17.61
N ALA A 504 -5.69 10.41 17.80
CA ALA A 504 -6.73 10.17 18.78
C ALA A 504 -6.25 9.13 19.80
N GLY A 505 -5.60 9.59 20.85
CA GLY A 505 -5.55 8.93 22.15
C GLY A 505 -4.66 7.71 22.30
N MET A 506 -3.36 7.81 22.05
CA MET A 506 -2.35 7.07 22.81
C MET A 506 -1.17 8.00 23.08
N GLY A 507 -0.88 8.20 24.36
CA GLY A 507 0.09 9.17 24.89
C GLY A 507 1.43 9.14 24.17
N GLY A 508 1.64 10.05 23.28
CA GLY A 508 2.89 10.32 22.64
C GLY A 508 3.51 11.56 23.20
N THR A 509 4.57 11.42 23.95
CA THR A 509 5.50 12.46 24.31
C THR A 509 6.03 13.15 23.05
N GLY A 510 5.71 14.45 22.84
CA GLY A 510 6.39 15.26 21.85
C GLY A 510 5.57 16.33 21.14
N ARG A 511 4.75 17.09 21.90
CA ARG A 511 4.33 18.40 21.41
C ARG A 511 4.79 19.46 22.41
N ALA A 512 6.00 19.90 22.23
CA ALA A 512 6.47 21.14 22.84
C ALA A 512 5.87 22.33 22.07
N GLY A 513 4.97 23.04 22.71
CA GLY A 513 4.83 24.47 22.71
C GLY A 513 4.41 25.17 21.41
N ALA A 514 3.17 25.60 21.34
CA ALA A 514 2.78 27.01 21.16
C ALA A 514 1.27 27.15 21.38
N GLY A 515 0.87 27.93 22.36
CA GLY A 515 -0.52 28.17 22.70
C GLY A 515 -1.24 29.05 21.69
N GLY A 516 -2.56 28.96 21.71
CA GLY A 516 -3.45 29.82 20.97
C GLY A 516 -4.88 29.31 21.10
N ALA A 517 -5.55 29.79 22.18
CA ALA A 517 -6.98 29.64 22.34
C ALA A 517 -7.73 30.35 21.21
N ALA A 518 -8.65 29.66 20.55
CA ALA A 518 -9.76 30.32 19.85
C ALA A 518 -11.00 29.45 20.04
N GLY A 519 -11.94 29.95 20.84
CA GLY A 519 -13.22 29.35 21.14
C GLY A 519 -14.14 29.37 19.92
N SER A 520 -14.92 28.32 19.77
CA SER A 520 -16.10 28.31 18.89
C SER A 520 -17.35 28.67 19.69
N PRO A 521 -18.27 29.47 19.13
CA PRO A 521 -19.48 29.87 19.84
C PRO A 521 -20.54 28.77 19.79
N GLY A 522 -20.94 28.30 20.95
CA GLY A 522 -22.07 27.41 21.12
C GLY A 522 -23.40 28.15 21.07
N ALA A 523 -24.37 27.50 20.46
CA ALA A 523 -25.75 27.92 20.44
C ALA A 523 -26.40 27.67 21.81
N VAL A 524 -27.13 28.69 22.26
CA VAL A 524 -27.88 28.75 23.51
C VAL A 524 -29.24 28.11 23.37
N ALA A 525 -29.69 27.33 24.37
CA ALA A 525 -31.10 27.22 24.70
C ALA A 525 -31.28 27.15 26.24
N PRO A 526 -32.34 27.74 26.81
CA PRO A 526 -32.35 28.23 28.19
C PRO A 526 -33.09 27.33 29.17
N GLY A 527 -32.76 27.43 30.47
CA GLY A 527 -33.66 27.00 31.52
C GLY A 527 -33.07 26.57 32.84
N SER A 528 -33.21 27.44 33.85
CA SER A 528 -33.35 27.22 35.32
C SER A 528 -32.12 26.99 36.17
N LEU A 529 -31.78 28.06 36.92
CA LEU A 529 -31.20 28.11 38.25
C LEU A 529 -32.22 27.60 39.32
N PRO A 530 -31.85 27.33 40.62
CA PRO A 530 -30.99 28.19 41.48
C PRO A 530 -30.14 27.52 42.59
N GLN A 531 -29.18 28.29 43.03
CA GLN A 531 -28.71 28.57 44.40
C GLN A 531 -28.17 27.48 45.35
N GLY A 532 -26.98 27.81 45.89
CA GLY A 532 -26.78 27.68 47.31
C GLY A 532 -25.36 27.41 47.79
N LEU A 533 -24.69 28.48 48.28
CA LEU A 533 -23.80 28.57 49.44
C LEU A 533 -22.32 28.13 49.35
N ALA A 534 -21.49 29.12 49.53
CA ALA A 534 -20.07 29.09 49.88
C ALA A 534 -19.88 29.10 51.42
N PRO A 535 -18.65 29.35 51.94
CA PRO A 535 -17.57 28.46 52.32
C PRO A 535 -17.39 28.38 53.86
N PRO A 536 -16.34 27.95 54.52
CA PRO A 536 -15.11 28.69 54.74
C PRO A 536 -13.78 27.91 55.00
N ASP A 537 -12.69 28.62 54.74
CA ASP A 537 -11.46 28.85 55.51
C ASP A 537 -10.64 27.70 56.13
N GLY A 538 -9.34 27.87 55.94
CA GLY A 538 -8.41 27.62 56.99
C GLY A 538 -6.97 27.20 56.57
N SER A 539 -6.14 28.22 56.39
CA SER A 539 -4.75 28.37 56.92
C SER A 539 -3.72 27.27 56.72
N ALA A 540 -2.63 27.56 56.16
CA ALA A 540 -1.43 28.29 56.57
C ALA A 540 -0.16 27.42 56.68
N ALA A 541 0.90 28.01 56.24
CA ALA A 541 2.30 27.97 56.65
C ALA A 541 3.21 26.95 55.90
N ALA A 542 4.11 27.38 55.10
CA ALA A 542 5.32 28.19 55.21
C ALA A 542 6.60 27.37 55.41
N ASN A 543 7.62 27.87 54.74
CA ASN A 543 9.06 27.67 54.93
C ASN A 543 9.69 26.50 54.13
N GLY A 544 10.75 26.69 53.40
CA GLY A 544 11.69 27.80 53.26
C GLY A 544 13.05 27.23 52.89
N THR A 545 13.75 28.01 52.09
CA THR A 545 15.23 28.13 52.03
C THR A 545 16.04 27.09 51.23
N THR A 546 16.54 27.54 50.09
CA THR A 546 17.92 28.04 49.81
C THR A 546 19.06 27.03 49.73
N GLY A 547 19.82 27.16 48.65
CA GLY A 547 21.24 27.02 48.66
C GLY A 547 21.78 26.21 47.48
N SER A 548 22.23 26.80 46.47
CA SER A 548 23.55 27.33 46.12
C SER A 548 24.45 26.37 45.38
N ARG A 549 24.71 26.78 44.15
CA ARG A 549 25.95 26.69 43.33
C ARG A 549 27.10 25.85 43.85
N THR A 550 27.71 25.07 43.00
CA THR A 550 29.10 25.30 42.55
C THR A 550 29.48 24.53 41.31
N ARG A 551 30.31 25.15 40.57
CA ARG A 551 30.95 24.88 39.28
C ARG A 551 32.32 24.25 39.56
N ALA A 552 32.80 23.36 38.73
CA ALA A 552 34.22 23.22 38.34
C ALA A 552 34.42 22.15 37.33
N ASP A 553 34.94 22.52 36.25
CA ASP A 553 36.00 22.13 35.31
C ASP A 553 36.83 20.90 35.68
N GLY A 554 37.23 20.19 34.62
CA GLY A 554 38.35 19.26 34.67
C GLY A 554 38.49 18.42 33.40
N MET A 555 39.38 18.89 32.53
CA MET A 555 39.92 18.24 31.34
C MET A 555 40.80 16.99 31.67
N SER A 556 40.92 16.17 30.67
CA SER A 556 42.05 15.38 30.09
C SER A 556 41.67 13.91 30.00
N GLY A 557 41.77 13.24 28.87
CA GLY A 557 42.95 13.05 28.00
C GLY A 557 43.43 11.62 28.19
N GLY A 558 43.29 10.77 27.19
CA GLY A 558 43.84 9.42 27.24
C GLY A 558 43.54 8.60 25.98
N VAL A 559 44.48 8.57 25.06
CA VAL A 559 44.57 7.73 23.86
C VAL A 559 45.05 6.34 24.26
N ALA A 560 44.50 5.26 23.69
CA ALA A 560 45.18 4.11 23.10
C ALA A 560 44.25 2.89 22.99
N ALA A 561 44.11 2.40 21.85
CA ALA A 561 44.69 1.29 21.08
C ALA A 561 43.79 0.06 20.93
N ARG A 562 43.49 -0.16 19.68
CA ARG A 562 43.36 -1.40 18.88
C ARG A 562 43.04 -2.73 19.59
N GLY A 563 41.88 -3.29 19.20
CA GLY A 563 41.67 -4.73 19.21
C GLY A 563 40.55 -5.05 18.23
N GLY A 564 40.89 -5.71 17.11
CA GLY A 564 39.95 -6.10 16.07
C GLY A 564 39.05 -7.23 16.56
N GLY A 565 37.77 -7.05 16.28
CA GLY A 565 36.72 -8.06 16.43
C GLY A 565 35.73 -7.87 15.31
N THR A 566 35.56 -8.87 14.48
CA THR A 566 34.66 -8.95 13.35
C THR A 566 33.22 -8.65 13.78
N GLY A 567 32.71 -7.51 13.32
CA GLY A 567 31.39 -7.01 13.67
C GLY A 567 30.26 -7.80 13.01
N ALA A 568 29.42 -8.33 13.82
CA ALA A 568 28.04 -8.63 13.47
C ALA A 568 27.30 -7.31 13.30
N GLY A 569 26.67 -7.09 12.15
CA GLY A 569 25.94 -5.90 11.77
C GLY A 569 24.81 -5.60 12.76
N GLY A 570 24.81 -4.36 13.25
CA GLY A 570 23.79 -3.83 14.14
C GLY A 570 22.39 -3.92 13.55
N MET A 571 21.52 -4.62 14.24
CA MET A 571 20.07 -4.59 14.01
C MET A 571 19.56 -3.21 14.44
N GLY A 572 18.91 -2.51 13.48
CA GLY A 572 18.26 -1.22 13.72
C GLY A 572 17.13 -1.36 14.75
N ALA A 573 17.25 -0.57 15.81
CA ALA A 573 16.26 -0.48 16.87
C ALA A 573 14.90 0.04 16.33
N GLY A 574 13.85 -0.77 16.47
CA GLY A 574 12.49 -0.41 16.08
C GLY A 574 11.43 -1.50 16.29
N GLY A 575 11.78 -2.61 16.91
CA GLY A 575 10.86 -3.63 17.43
C GLY A 575 11.30 -3.93 18.85
N GLY A 576 10.37 -4.20 19.77
CA GLY A 576 10.70 -4.68 21.09
C GLY A 576 11.76 -5.77 20.95
N SER A 577 12.92 -5.56 21.59
CA SER A 577 13.98 -6.57 21.56
C SER A 577 13.40 -7.83 22.18
N ALA A 578 13.27 -8.89 21.36
CA ALA A 578 12.98 -10.20 21.89
C ALA A 578 13.97 -10.42 23.03
N ASP A 579 13.45 -10.86 24.16
CA ASP A 579 14.23 -11.05 25.36
C ASP A 579 15.32 -12.09 25.10
N ALA A 580 16.55 -11.60 24.95
CA ALA A 580 17.70 -12.45 24.61
C ALA A 580 17.94 -13.53 25.67
N ALA A 581 17.64 -13.21 26.95
CA ALA A 581 17.74 -14.16 28.05
C ALA A 581 16.68 -15.26 27.91
N LEU A 582 15.44 -14.89 27.57
CA LEU A 582 14.39 -15.85 27.30
C LEU A 582 14.78 -16.79 26.16
N LEU A 583 15.25 -16.25 25.04
CA LEU A 583 15.63 -17.06 23.88
C LEU A 583 16.79 -18.00 24.19
N ALA A 584 17.81 -17.50 24.90
CA ALA A 584 18.95 -18.34 25.35
C ALA A 584 18.46 -19.49 26.27
N TYR A 585 17.57 -19.19 27.21
CA TYR A 585 16.99 -20.18 28.08
C TYR A 585 16.20 -21.25 27.32
N LEU A 586 15.28 -20.85 26.44
CA LEU A 586 14.46 -21.75 25.64
C LEU A 586 15.33 -22.66 24.76
N THR A 587 16.34 -22.07 24.11
CA THR A 587 17.25 -22.82 23.25
C THR A 587 18.11 -23.84 24.05
N ALA A 588 18.62 -23.46 25.22
CA ALA A 588 19.43 -24.34 26.07
C ALA A 588 18.61 -25.48 26.65
N ASN A 589 17.30 -25.29 26.86
CA ASN A 589 16.41 -26.25 27.54
C ASN A 589 15.40 -26.90 26.58
N GLN A 590 15.50 -26.73 25.26
CA GLN A 590 14.60 -27.33 24.27
C GLN A 590 14.55 -28.85 24.36
N GLY A 591 15.70 -29.48 24.64
CA GLY A 591 15.82 -30.94 24.66
C GLY A 591 15.48 -31.57 23.31
N GLY A 592 14.56 -32.50 23.26
CA GLY A 592 14.08 -33.10 22.00
C GLY A 592 12.75 -32.53 21.49
N ALA A 593 12.26 -31.41 22.05
CA ALA A 593 11.00 -30.83 21.67
C ALA A 593 11.08 -30.19 20.25
N THR A 594 10.00 -30.33 19.48
CA THR A 594 9.88 -29.69 18.15
C THR A 594 9.83 -28.17 18.28
N TYR A 595 8.99 -27.67 19.20
CA TYR A 595 8.84 -26.24 19.41
C TYR A 595 9.74 -25.76 20.55
N LEU A 596 10.38 -24.61 20.33
CA LEU A 596 11.11 -23.88 21.37
C LEU A 596 10.15 -23.42 22.47
N ALA A 597 9.00 -22.90 22.07
CA ALA A 597 7.89 -22.61 22.97
C ALA A 597 6.59 -22.37 22.18
N ALA A 598 5.45 -22.40 22.91
CA ALA A 598 4.22 -21.78 22.42
C ALA A 598 4.08 -20.36 22.97
N THR A 599 3.47 -19.45 22.21
CA THR A 599 3.22 -18.07 22.62
C THR A 599 1.81 -17.64 22.26
N PHE A 600 1.20 -16.78 23.06
CA PHE A 600 -0.10 -16.22 22.76
C PHE A 600 0.02 -15.09 21.73
N GLY A 601 -0.66 -15.26 20.59
CA GLY A 601 -0.65 -14.34 19.45
C GLY A 601 0.53 -14.54 18.49
N ALA A 602 0.23 -14.48 17.20
CA ALA A 602 1.23 -14.63 16.15
C ALA A 602 2.27 -13.48 16.12
N GLN A 603 1.97 -12.31 16.67
CA GLN A 603 2.93 -11.22 16.76
C GLN A 603 4.05 -11.52 17.75
N SER A 604 3.71 -12.07 18.95
CA SER A 604 4.70 -12.50 19.92
C SER A 604 5.56 -13.66 19.39
N ALA A 605 4.94 -14.62 18.69
CA ALA A 605 5.67 -15.68 18.01
C ALA A 605 6.64 -15.12 16.96
N ALA A 606 6.19 -14.15 16.16
CA ALA A 606 6.98 -13.53 15.10
C ALA A 606 8.28 -12.87 15.62
N GLU A 607 8.22 -12.20 16.76
CA GLU A 607 9.41 -11.61 17.40
C GLU A 607 10.45 -12.67 17.76
N LEU A 608 10.02 -13.78 18.35
CA LEU A 608 10.89 -14.90 18.73
C LEU A 608 11.40 -15.68 17.51
N ILE A 609 10.56 -15.91 16.50
CA ILE A 609 10.94 -16.53 15.22
C ILE A 609 12.06 -15.72 14.54
N ILE A 610 11.92 -14.41 14.50
CA ILE A 610 12.94 -13.53 13.90
C ILE A 610 14.22 -13.56 14.73
N ALA A 611 14.11 -13.42 16.05
CA ALA A 611 15.28 -13.36 16.94
C ALA A 611 16.06 -14.67 16.97
N SER A 612 15.38 -15.81 16.79
CA SER A 612 15.98 -17.15 16.67
C SER A 612 16.44 -17.49 15.25
N ASN A 613 16.22 -16.59 14.27
CA ASN A 613 16.51 -16.83 12.85
C ASN A 613 15.80 -18.08 12.30
N GLY A 614 14.48 -18.21 12.55
CA GLY A 614 13.65 -19.27 12.02
C GLY A 614 13.35 -20.41 13.02
N GLY A 615 13.57 -20.21 14.32
CA GLY A 615 13.20 -21.16 15.34
C GLY A 615 11.70 -21.48 15.33
N GLU A 616 11.34 -22.73 15.64
CA GLU A 616 9.96 -23.17 15.67
C GLU A 616 9.25 -22.71 16.94
N PHE A 617 8.32 -21.77 16.80
CA PHE A 617 7.42 -21.31 17.85
C PHE A 617 5.97 -21.56 17.45
N LEU A 618 5.16 -22.04 18.38
CA LEU A 618 3.74 -22.34 18.17
C LEU A 618 2.90 -21.09 18.52
N PRO A 619 2.30 -20.38 17.53
CA PRO A 619 1.42 -19.27 17.83
C PRO A 619 0.04 -19.76 18.27
N ILE A 620 -0.38 -19.38 19.48
CA ILE A 620 -1.71 -19.67 20.02
C ILE A 620 -2.66 -18.54 19.68
N GLY A 621 -3.78 -18.84 19.03
CA GLY A 621 -4.82 -17.87 18.73
C GLY A 621 -4.57 -17.01 17.47
N GLY A 622 -3.59 -17.34 16.64
CA GLY A 622 -3.35 -16.65 15.36
C GLY A 622 -2.99 -15.18 15.51
N PHE A 623 -3.39 -14.36 14.53
CA PHE A 623 -2.98 -12.95 14.42
C PHE A 623 -3.44 -12.09 15.60
N ASP A 624 -4.66 -12.27 16.04
CA ASP A 624 -5.36 -11.44 17.03
C ASP A 624 -5.68 -12.14 18.35
N GLY A 625 -5.30 -13.42 18.45
CA GLY A 625 -5.62 -14.24 19.62
C GLY A 625 -6.99 -14.92 19.56
N SER A 626 -7.76 -14.71 18.49
CA SER A 626 -9.12 -15.24 18.35
C SER A 626 -9.23 -16.53 17.53
N ASP A 627 -8.22 -16.88 16.74
CA ASP A 627 -8.20 -18.10 15.93
C ASP A 627 -8.20 -19.35 16.82
N ALA A 628 -9.00 -20.35 16.48
CA ALA A 628 -9.10 -21.59 17.23
C ALA A 628 -7.92 -22.55 16.91
N VAL A 629 -6.70 -22.06 17.07
CA VAL A 629 -5.47 -22.82 16.78
C VAL A 629 -4.36 -22.50 17.81
N PRO A 630 -3.67 -23.58 18.33
CA PRO A 630 -4.10 -24.96 18.29
C PRO A 630 -5.37 -25.17 19.13
N THR A 631 -6.08 -26.27 18.92
CA THR A 631 -7.11 -26.67 19.87
C THR A 631 -6.47 -27.09 21.19
N LEU A 632 -7.20 -27.09 22.32
CA LEU A 632 -6.69 -27.51 23.60
C LEU A 632 -6.21 -28.98 23.56
N ASP A 633 -6.97 -29.87 22.90
CA ASP A 633 -6.59 -31.28 22.73
C ASP A 633 -5.26 -31.41 21.96
N ARG A 634 -5.08 -30.63 20.91
CA ARG A 634 -3.83 -30.64 20.14
C ARG A 634 -2.64 -30.10 20.95
N LEU A 635 -2.83 -29.09 21.77
CA LEU A 635 -1.79 -28.60 22.67
C LEU A 635 -1.40 -29.65 23.71
N GLN A 636 -2.40 -30.28 24.31
CA GLN A 636 -2.18 -31.40 25.27
C GLN A 636 -1.43 -32.57 24.63
N GLU A 637 -1.78 -32.92 23.39
CA GLU A 637 -1.08 -33.95 22.64
C GLU A 637 0.39 -33.58 22.37
N LEU A 638 0.67 -32.33 21.99
CA LEU A 638 2.05 -31.83 21.81
C LEU A 638 2.86 -31.91 23.10
N VAL A 639 2.25 -31.58 24.24
CA VAL A 639 2.89 -31.71 25.56
C VAL A 639 3.09 -33.18 25.90
N ARG A 640 2.08 -34.04 25.71
CA ARG A 640 2.14 -35.49 26.01
C ARG A 640 3.21 -36.21 25.19
N THR A 641 3.40 -35.81 23.94
CA THR A 641 4.44 -36.39 23.04
C THR A 641 5.82 -35.79 23.25
N GLY A 642 5.96 -34.77 24.11
CA GLY A 642 7.20 -34.02 24.30
C GLY A 642 7.58 -33.08 23.17
N ALA A 643 6.69 -32.87 22.19
CA ALA A 643 6.93 -31.96 21.09
C ALA A 643 6.87 -30.49 21.53
N LEU A 644 6.16 -30.17 22.61
CA LEU A 644 6.08 -28.87 23.25
C LEU A 644 6.36 -28.98 24.73
N ARG A 645 7.29 -28.19 25.24
CA ARG A 645 7.67 -28.17 26.65
C ARG A 645 7.38 -26.82 27.33
N TYR A 646 7.57 -25.73 26.62
CA TYR A 646 7.46 -24.37 27.18
C TYR A 646 6.30 -23.60 26.59
N VAL A 647 5.58 -22.86 27.46
CA VAL A 647 4.56 -21.87 27.03
C VAL A 647 4.93 -20.54 27.64
N VAL A 648 5.10 -19.52 26.78
CA VAL A 648 5.38 -18.15 27.16
C VAL A 648 4.05 -17.41 27.26
N MET A 649 3.71 -17.04 28.48
CA MET A 649 2.59 -16.14 28.75
C MET A 649 3.08 -14.72 28.49
N GLY A 650 2.81 -14.18 27.34
CA GLY A 650 3.29 -12.87 26.93
C GLY A 650 2.96 -11.80 27.96
N GLY A 651 3.95 -11.02 28.35
CA GLY A 651 3.73 -9.69 28.86
C GLY A 651 2.96 -8.93 27.79
N GLN A 652 1.95 -8.22 28.16
CA GLN A 652 0.98 -7.52 27.32
C GLN A 652 1.68 -6.49 26.43
N ALA A 653 2.32 -6.95 25.34
CA ALA A 653 2.80 -6.09 24.28
C ALA A 653 1.60 -5.73 23.42
N GLY A 654 1.02 -4.57 23.75
CA GLY A 654 0.23 -3.80 22.82
C GLY A 654 -0.97 -4.52 22.18
N SER A 655 -1.94 -4.95 22.96
CA SER A 655 -3.29 -5.08 22.43
C SER A 655 -3.77 -3.68 22.04
N GLY A 656 -3.94 -3.43 20.75
CA GLY A 656 -4.78 -2.35 20.26
C GLY A 656 -6.25 -2.60 20.62
N GLY A 657 -6.53 -2.86 21.89
CA GLY A 657 -7.86 -2.90 22.46
C GLY A 657 -8.20 -1.50 22.96
N ALA A 658 -9.22 -0.89 22.43
CA ALA A 658 -9.80 0.34 22.94
C ALA A 658 -10.11 0.19 24.44
N PRO A 659 -9.85 1.22 25.28
CA PRO A 659 -10.29 1.19 26.66
C PRO A 659 -11.82 1.19 26.68
N GLY A 660 -12.38 0.12 27.21
CA GLY A 660 -13.81 0.05 27.52
C GLY A 660 -14.17 1.16 28.49
N ALA A 661 -15.11 1.99 28.09
CA ALA A 661 -15.75 2.96 28.96
C ALA A 661 -16.36 2.21 30.16
N GLY A 662 -15.90 2.56 31.36
CA GLY A 662 -16.51 2.14 32.61
C GLY A 662 -17.96 2.63 32.63
N GLY A 663 -18.89 1.69 32.56
CA GLY A 663 -20.30 1.92 32.76
C GLY A 663 -20.69 1.41 34.14
N ASP A 664 -21.11 2.33 35.00
CA ASP A 664 -21.68 2.09 36.30
C ASP A 664 -22.90 1.14 36.24
N GLY A 665 -22.92 0.20 37.18
CA GLY A 665 -23.97 -0.78 37.35
C GLY A 665 -25.34 -0.18 37.59
N ARG A 666 -26.33 -0.70 36.89
CA ARG A 666 -27.70 -0.77 37.36
C ARG A 666 -28.39 -2.04 36.86
N ALA A 667 -28.69 -2.91 37.83
CA ALA A 667 -29.51 -4.09 37.66
C ALA A 667 -30.92 -3.72 37.18
N GLY A 668 -31.38 -4.41 36.15
CA GLY A 668 -32.75 -4.36 35.69
C GLY A 668 -33.17 -5.71 35.13
N SER A 669 -33.86 -6.49 35.96
CA SER A 669 -34.45 -7.78 35.62
C SER A 669 -35.54 -7.62 34.56
N ALA A 670 -35.52 -8.44 33.50
CA ALA A 670 -36.74 -8.88 32.83
C ALA A 670 -36.52 -10.24 32.17
N ALA A 671 -37.44 -11.13 32.49
CA ALA A 671 -37.47 -12.55 32.18
C ALA A 671 -37.95 -12.85 30.75
N GLY A 672 -37.50 -13.98 30.22
CA GLY A 672 -38.36 -14.88 29.48
C GLY A 672 -38.09 -15.03 27.99
N GLY A 673 -37.62 -16.21 27.55
CA GLY A 673 -37.76 -16.68 26.18
C GLY A 673 -36.67 -17.60 25.72
N THR A 674 -36.72 -18.88 26.15
CA THR A 674 -35.90 -19.97 25.65
C THR A 674 -36.32 -20.37 24.24
N ALA A 675 -35.34 -20.36 23.31
CA ALA A 675 -35.36 -21.18 22.11
C ALA A 675 -34.01 -21.91 21.99
N PRO A 676 -33.97 -23.20 21.60
CA PRO A 676 -32.80 -24.01 21.73
C PRO A 676 -31.79 -23.85 20.59
N GLY A 677 -30.65 -23.56 20.90
CA GLY A 677 -29.27 -23.82 20.65
C GLY A 677 -28.79 -24.18 19.25
N ALA A 678 -28.01 -23.24 18.70
CA ALA A 678 -26.83 -23.63 17.93
C ALA A 678 -25.60 -23.37 18.84
N PRO A 679 -24.54 -24.17 18.78
CA PRO A 679 -23.37 -23.93 19.59
C PRO A 679 -22.57 -22.75 19.02
N THR A 680 -22.73 -21.58 19.61
CA THR A 680 -21.82 -20.46 19.44
C THR A 680 -20.55 -20.75 20.25
N ALA A 681 -19.59 -21.47 19.64
CA ALA A 681 -18.23 -21.49 20.14
C ALA A 681 -17.62 -20.12 19.86
N SER A 682 -17.56 -19.27 20.85
CA SER A 682 -16.83 -18.00 20.80
C SER A 682 -15.35 -18.32 20.61
N ALA A 683 -14.73 -17.80 19.54
CA ALA A 683 -13.30 -17.97 19.24
C ALA A 683 -12.38 -17.45 20.39
N SER A 684 -12.86 -16.57 21.23
CA SER A 684 -12.22 -16.17 22.49
C SER A 684 -12.14 -17.31 23.52
N GLY A 685 -12.85 -18.40 23.32
CA GLY A 685 -12.85 -19.59 24.23
C GLY A 685 -11.53 -20.33 24.17
N THR A 686 -11.03 -20.72 23.00
CA THR A 686 -9.90 -21.65 22.87
C THR A 686 -8.60 -21.11 23.48
N SER A 687 -8.24 -19.87 23.21
CA SER A 687 -7.04 -19.24 23.81
C SER A 687 -7.19 -19.08 25.32
N ALA A 688 -8.39 -18.78 25.82
CA ALA A 688 -8.67 -18.66 27.25
C ALA A 688 -8.66 -20.03 27.92
N GLU A 689 -9.22 -21.06 27.29
CA GLU A 689 -9.16 -22.45 27.76
C GLU A 689 -7.72 -22.96 27.87
N ILE A 690 -6.90 -22.72 26.83
CA ILE A 690 -5.48 -23.05 26.85
C ILE A 690 -4.75 -22.31 27.97
N ARG A 691 -5.00 -21.03 28.14
CA ARG A 691 -4.41 -20.21 29.22
C ARG A 691 -4.74 -20.83 30.60
N THR A 692 -6.01 -21.09 30.82
CA THR A 692 -6.48 -21.69 32.09
C THR A 692 -5.84 -23.07 32.32
N TRP A 693 -5.75 -23.90 31.28
CA TRP A 693 -5.11 -25.20 31.38
C TRP A 693 -3.62 -25.10 31.71
N VAL A 694 -2.89 -24.16 31.05
CA VAL A 694 -1.46 -23.94 31.32
C VAL A 694 -1.23 -23.48 32.75
N GLU A 695 -2.03 -22.53 33.26
CA GLU A 695 -1.93 -22.03 34.62
C GLU A 695 -2.23 -23.10 35.68
N GLN A 696 -3.10 -24.07 35.37
CA GLN A 696 -3.48 -25.16 36.29
C GLN A 696 -2.56 -26.37 36.23
N ARG A 697 -1.93 -26.64 35.08
CA ARG A 697 -1.23 -27.92 34.82
C ARG A 697 0.26 -27.78 34.61
N CYS A 698 0.75 -26.61 34.30
CA CYS A 698 2.16 -26.35 34.03
C CYS A 698 2.81 -25.60 35.19
N THR A 699 4.11 -25.79 35.37
CA THR A 699 4.87 -25.15 36.44
C THR A 699 5.48 -23.87 35.99
N PRO A 700 5.28 -22.72 36.67
CA PRO A 700 5.94 -21.48 36.32
C PRO A 700 7.44 -21.57 36.53
N VAL A 701 8.21 -21.03 35.57
CA VAL A 701 9.68 -21.01 35.57
C VAL A 701 10.14 -19.58 35.52
N THR A 702 11.07 -19.24 36.42
CA THR A 702 11.74 -17.90 36.36
C THR A 702 12.95 -18.00 35.46
N VAL A 703 13.03 -17.09 34.48
CA VAL A 703 14.17 -16.94 33.59
C VAL A 703 14.96 -15.70 34.01
N ASP A 704 16.18 -15.92 34.50
CA ASP A 704 17.01 -14.82 34.95
C ASP A 704 17.31 -13.83 33.84
N GLY A 705 17.04 -12.55 34.09
CA GLY A 705 17.23 -11.47 33.11
C GLY A 705 16.08 -11.30 32.11
N SER A 706 14.97 -12.06 32.27
CA SER A 706 13.76 -11.93 31.48
C SER A 706 12.59 -11.47 32.32
N SER A 707 11.71 -10.64 31.74
CA SER A 707 10.43 -10.28 32.35
C SER A 707 9.26 -11.17 31.89
N ALA A 708 9.52 -12.13 31.01
CA ALA A 708 8.50 -13.02 30.48
C ALA A 708 8.09 -14.08 31.52
N THR A 709 6.80 -14.35 31.63
CA THR A 709 6.28 -15.44 32.41
C THR A 709 6.32 -16.71 31.55
N VAL A 710 7.13 -17.67 31.95
CA VAL A 710 7.30 -18.98 31.26
C VAL A 710 6.70 -20.07 32.08
N TYR A 711 6.00 -20.98 31.45
CA TYR A 711 5.51 -22.23 32.08
C TYR A 711 6.18 -23.45 31.45
N GLU A 712 6.64 -24.37 32.25
CA GLU A 712 7.10 -25.67 31.81
C GLU A 712 5.97 -26.68 31.95
N CYS A 713 5.59 -27.29 30.84
CA CYS A 713 4.55 -28.30 30.73
C CYS A 713 5.21 -29.68 30.52
N VAL A 714 5.08 -30.58 31.47
CA VAL A 714 5.58 -31.97 31.39
C VAL A 714 4.39 -32.93 31.23
N ALA A 715 4.58 -34.00 30.47
CA ALA A 715 3.61 -35.08 30.40
C ALA A 715 3.34 -35.63 31.81
N ALA A 716 2.08 -35.63 32.24
CA ALA A 716 1.65 -36.19 33.52
C ALA A 716 1.70 -37.72 33.48
#